data_64e236bf552e2323be67a81f7dca9372
#
_entry.id   64e236bf552e2323be67a81f7dca9372
#
_cell.length_a   1.000
_cell.length_b   1.000
_cell.length_c   1.000
_cell.angle_alpha   90.00
_cell.angle_beta   90.00
_cell.angle_gamma   90.00
#
_symmetry.space_group_name_H-M   'P 1'
#
loop_
_entity.id
_entity.type
_entity.pdbx_description
1 polymer ?
#
loop_
_entity_poly.entity_id
_entity_poly.type
_entity_poly.pdbx_seq_one_letter_code
_entity_poly.pdbx_strand_id
1 'polypeptide(L)'
;MKIFRFLAAASVALASLVAFSSESSARTTSKDLYKQFQNPDSRYRPFVRWWWNGDRVEAEELVRELHILKDAGVGGVEINPISFPYGADAMDTKPLKWLSDEWIDMLKVVFDEAGRLGMTCDLIIGSGWPFGAETLPREERASVMLTYAQKVTGGERFEMSKFNIFKNIDPGVTKVNTGRTPELVSVCLAPDPINDLSEAIDLSGNIEGDVITVDVPEGNWQFYAMVKYDSFACVINGAPGAAGSILNHMDAEAVRRYLDNMTDTIEAKLGPLSKHLRAFFVDSMELEGCNWTSDFPEEFKARRGYDLMPWLPFTMFKVGRLGNVESFDYGSKKGDKFQDQVNRVRFDFELTKAELLNERYMNTFLSWCREKGVKSRSQAYGNGFFIEESSLGQDIPEGESWTTNWLKHRIGEEMGDEDYRRGRAYTMIDKYVSSAAHLTGKRLVSAEEMTNTYKVFTTSLEFLKVGSDMSAISGITHSVWHGFNYSPLEAEFPGWVQYGTFHNERNTWWPYVNKLNDYRARIASQLQNADMYTDIAILPANYDMWSTMGVQTEPFPVALNIPYTSLIWEAIHKNGGGADYVSEIILRDATVRNGKLCYGPKEYGTLFIVEVTSTTPETLAKLEEFVKGGGRVFCIGKYPEKSLGLKDFEARDKQITETVARLKEYKDNFVLLEKPADGKYLEWYTGVMEKYNLPHTLKISNPDRFLLQNQYVTDDGSDMFLIMNAHMSEARETDIIFPKSVTAGKHAWLYDPASGKRFVLPVGKDGKMHFRFGPSETYLFVFNKMGGSAPAWKQLPLDGQDEIQVTGGWDLKMHHTWPDSTWTASLDVLQDFKDMKDTTFRNFMGEVTYTKTVTLSGKLPKFLNLGKVADICEVWVNGKPAGVKWFGERVYDITGLLRPGDNTIEVKVTTLMGNYMQTLKDNKAAQRFVIKRKQPYVSAGLIGPVKLY
;
A
#
# COMPACT_ATOMS: atom_id res chain seq x y z
N MET A 1 -53.88 5.62 -31.46
CA MET A 1 -54.26 5.60 -30.04
C MET A 1 -53.57 4.39 -29.42
N LYS A 2 -52.40 4.60 -28.83
CA LYS A 2 -51.74 3.86 -27.77
C LYS A 2 -50.35 4.42 -27.65
N ILE A 3 -50.19 5.13 -26.68
CA ILE A 3 -49.19 5.78 -25.89
C ILE A 3 -47.84 5.05 -25.85
N PHE A 4 -46.84 5.72 -26.40
CA PHE A 4 -45.42 5.47 -26.12
C PHE A 4 -45.11 5.84 -24.64
N ARG A 5 -44.66 4.89 -23.88
CA ARG A 5 -43.98 5.16 -22.62
C ARG A 5 -42.48 5.08 -22.86
N PHE A 6 -41.83 6.20 -22.87
CA PHE A 6 -40.41 6.35 -22.63
C PHE A 6 -40.13 5.98 -21.19
N LEU A 7 -39.38 4.93 -20.96
CA LEU A 7 -38.70 4.70 -19.70
C LEU A 7 -37.37 5.45 -19.76
N ALA A 8 -37.35 6.62 -19.19
CA ALA A 8 -36.10 7.24 -18.75
C ALA A 8 -35.55 6.34 -17.66
N ALA A 9 -34.35 5.83 -17.88
CA ALA A 9 -33.54 5.22 -16.81
C ALA A 9 -33.18 6.36 -15.83
N ALA A 10 -34.07 6.54 -14.86
CA ALA A 10 -33.74 7.34 -13.70
C ALA A 10 -32.65 6.59 -12.92
N SER A 11 -31.45 7.16 -12.87
CA SER A 11 -30.46 6.86 -11.86
C SER A 11 -31.12 7.08 -10.52
N VAL A 12 -31.61 6.02 -9.90
CA VAL A 12 -32.07 6.03 -8.53
C VAL A 12 -30.81 6.10 -7.68
N ALA A 13 -30.35 7.33 -7.40
CA ALA A 13 -29.62 7.60 -6.20
C ALA A 13 -30.53 7.19 -5.04
N LEU A 14 -30.42 5.94 -4.61
CA LEU A 14 -30.97 5.51 -3.34
C LEU A 14 -30.18 6.25 -2.26
N ALA A 15 -30.62 7.47 -1.94
CA ALA A 15 -30.42 8.03 -0.62
C ALA A 15 -31.23 7.11 0.32
N SER A 16 -30.70 5.92 0.59
CA SER A 16 -31.08 5.17 1.76
C SER A 16 -30.62 6.03 2.94
N LEU A 17 -31.56 6.79 3.50
CA LEU A 17 -31.52 7.14 4.91
C LEU A 17 -31.42 5.81 5.67
N VAL A 18 -30.20 5.29 5.78
CA VAL A 18 -29.83 4.36 6.81
C VAL A 18 -29.98 5.19 8.08
N ALA A 19 -31.06 5.00 8.79
CA ALA A 19 -31.12 5.31 10.19
C ALA A 19 -29.93 4.54 10.80
N PHE A 20 -28.78 5.19 10.89
CA PHE A 20 -27.78 4.81 11.84
C PHE A 20 -28.50 4.81 13.18
N SER A 21 -28.80 3.63 13.71
CA SER A 21 -28.88 3.50 15.16
C SER A 21 -27.51 3.98 15.64
N SER A 22 -27.44 5.27 15.96
CA SER A 22 -26.38 5.79 16.77
C SER A 22 -26.55 5.06 18.10
N GLU A 23 -25.79 3.96 18.30
CA GLU A 23 -25.27 3.77 19.62
C GLU A 23 -24.65 5.12 19.94
N SER A 24 -25.21 5.83 20.90
CA SER A 24 -24.63 7.03 21.46
C SER A 24 -23.36 6.56 22.19
N SER A 25 -22.29 6.30 21.42
CA SER A 25 -20.98 6.09 22.01
C SER A 25 -20.69 7.40 22.73
N ALA A 26 -20.61 7.33 24.05
CA ALA A 26 -20.19 8.46 24.85
C ALA A 26 -18.93 9.01 24.18
N ARG A 27 -18.90 10.32 23.87
CA ARG A 27 -17.76 10.96 23.18
C ARG A 27 -16.50 10.59 23.93
N THR A 28 -15.55 9.98 23.25
CA THR A 28 -14.27 9.58 23.82
C THR A 28 -13.53 10.83 24.29
N THR A 29 -13.24 10.93 25.58
CA THR A 29 -12.58 12.11 26.14
C THR A 29 -11.07 12.04 25.97
N SER A 30 -10.39 13.20 26.01
CA SER A 30 -8.92 13.25 26.01
C SER A 30 -8.28 12.39 27.11
N LYS A 31 -8.96 12.23 28.25
CA LYS A 31 -8.50 11.37 29.36
C LYS A 31 -8.58 9.89 28.97
N ASP A 32 -9.62 9.48 28.30
CA ASP A 32 -9.80 8.11 27.84
C ASP A 32 -8.80 7.79 26.70
N LEU A 33 -8.59 8.73 25.78
CA LEU A 33 -7.57 8.62 24.73
C LEU A 33 -6.17 8.45 25.33
N TYR A 34 -5.83 9.21 26.38
CA TYR A 34 -4.53 9.05 27.03
C TYR A 34 -4.39 7.69 27.73
N LYS A 35 -5.44 7.15 28.35
CA LYS A 35 -5.41 5.79 28.90
C LYS A 35 -5.19 4.74 27.81
N GLN A 36 -5.90 4.88 26.66
CA GLN A 36 -5.70 4.02 25.50
C GLN A 36 -4.30 4.14 24.91
N PHE A 37 -3.72 5.33 24.93
CA PHE A 37 -2.33 5.53 24.52
C PHE A 37 -1.35 4.78 25.44
N GLN A 38 -1.58 4.79 26.75
CA GLN A 38 -0.72 4.09 27.71
C GLN A 38 -0.84 2.56 27.57
N ASN A 39 -2.06 2.07 27.46
CA ASN A 39 -2.39 0.65 27.40
C ASN A 39 -3.47 0.40 26.33
N PRO A 40 -3.07 0.27 25.04
CA PRO A 40 -4.03 0.08 23.94
C PRO A 40 -4.71 -1.29 24.03
N ASP A 41 -6.02 -1.31 23.80
CA ASP A 41 -6.80 -2.55 23.67
C ASP A 41 -6.34 -3.38 22.46
N SER A 42 -6.71 -4.67 22.42
CA SER A 42 -6.35 -5.59 21.33
C SER A 42 -6.77 -5.09 19.93
N ARG A 43 -7.91 -4.36 19.85
CA ARG A 43 -8.42 -3.81 18.57
C ARG A 43 -7.51 -2.77 17.91
N TYR A 44 -6.62 -2.11 18.68
CA TYR A 44 -5.65 -1.14 18.16
C TYR A 44 -4.30 -1.77 17.84
N ARG A 45 -4.09 -3.01 18.27
CA ARG A 45 -2.84 -3.72 18.05
C ARG A 45 -2.72 -4.16 16.59
N PRO A 46 -1.50 -4.20 16.03
CA PRO A 46 -1.30 -4.73 14.70
C PRO A 46 -1.81 -6.16 14.57
N PHE A 47 -2.29 -6.48 13.37
CA PHE A 47 -2.54 -7.86 12.97
C PHE A 47 -1.34 -8.39 12.21
N VAL A 48 -1.35 -9.71 11.95
CA VAL A 48 -0.44 -10.34 10.99
C VAL A 48 -1.23 -11.07 9.92
N ARG A 49 -0.76 -11.01 8.69
CA ARG A 49 -1.13 -11.96 7.66
C ARG A 49 -0.50 -13.29 8.02
N TRP A 50 -1.33 -14.29 8.31
CA TRP A 50 -0.91 -15.58 8.79
C TRP A 50 -1.07 -16.62 7.69
N TRP A 51 0.04 -16.91 7.00
CA TRP A 51 0.05 -17.83 5.87
C TRP A 51 0.04 -19.28 6.33
N TRP A 52 -1.01 -19.98 5.97
CA TRP A 52 -1.12 -21.42 6.11
C TRP A 52 -0.43 -22.11 4.93
N ASN A 53 0.86 -22.33 5.05
CA ASN A 53 1.74 -22.81 3.98
C ASN A 53 1.30 -24.16 3.42
N GLY A 54 0.69 -24.18 2.21
CA GLY A 54 0.18 -25.36 1.53
C GLY A 54 -0.99 -26.04 2.23
N ASP A 55 -1.67 -25.32 3.18
CA ASP A 55 -2.67 -25.88 4.07
C ASP A 55 -2.19 -27.15 4.82
N ARG A 56 -0.88 -27.21 5.13
CA ARG A 56 -0.25 -28.28 5.90
C ARG A 56 -0.24 -27.91 7.38
N VAL A 57 -1.42 -27.66 7.91
CA VAL A 57 -1.61 -27.15 9.27
C VAL A 57 -2.11 -28.24 10.21
N GLU A 58 -1.68 -28.18 11.47
CA GLU A 58 -2.03 -29.07 12.56
C GLU A 58 -2.54 -28.27 13.76
N ALA A 59 -3.53 -28.81 14.46
CA ALA A 59 -4.24 -28.10 15.54
C ALA A 59 -3.31 -27.62 16.66
N GLU A 60 -2.39 -28.45 17.10
CA GLU A 60 -1.47 -28.13 18.21
C GLU A 60 -0.53 -26.99 17.83
N GLU A 61 -0.03 -27.00 16.59
CA GLU A 61 0.87 -25.95 16.10
C GLU A 61 0.12 -24.63 15.87
N LEU A 62 -1.11 -24.65 15.34
CA LEU A 62 -1.95 -23.46 15.21
C LEU A 62 -2.19 -22.79 16.57
N VAL A 63 -2.49 -23.59 17.60
CA VAL A 63 -2.64 -23.09 18.97
C VAL A 63 -1.33 -22.48 19.48
N ARG A 64 -0.19 -23.16 19.27
CA ARG A 64 1.14 -22.68 19.69
C ARG A 64 1.47 -21.33 19.06
N GLU A 65 1.27 -21.21 17.75
CA GLU A 65 1.56 -19.97 17.03
C GLU A 65 0.66 -18.80 17.47
N LEU A 66 -0.64 -19.05 17.77
CA LEU A 66 -1.52 -18.02 18.33
C LEU A 66 -1.01 -17.48 19.68
N HIS A 67 -0.48 -18.34 20.56
CA HIS A 67 0.12 -17.92 21.82
C HIS A 67 1.37 -17.05 21.58
N ILE A 68 2.25 -17.47 20.69
CA ILE A 68 3.45 -16.70 20.31
C ILE A 68 3.08 -15.32 19.77
N LEU A 69 2.08 -15.25 18.90
CA LEU A 69 1.60 -13.98 18.34
C LEU A 69 0.98 -13.09 19.42
N LYS A 70 0.20 -13.68 20.33
CA LYS A 70 -0.37 -12.94 21.46
C LYS A 70 0.70 -12.35 22.36
N ASP A 71 1.71 -13.13 22.73
CA ASP A 71 2.83 -12.70 23.57
C ASP A 71 3.69 -11.63 22.88
N ALA A 72 3.78 -11.68 21.57
CA ALA A 72 4.39 -10.64 20.74
C ALA A 72 3.57 -9.33 20.66
N GLY A 73 2.38 -9.29 21.27
CA GLY A 73 1.54 -8.10 21.28
C GLY A 73 0.67 -7.90 20.02
N VAL A 74 0.46 -8.97 19.24
CA VAL A 74 -0.43 -8.99 18.08
C VAL A 74 -1.89 -9.03 18.54
N GLY A 75 -2.76 -8.23 17.93
CA GLY A 75 -4.17 -8.11 18.28
C GLY A 75 -5.09 -9.06 17.54
N GLY A 76 -4.64 -9.60 16.41
CA GLY A 76 -5.43 -10.52 15.60
C GLY A 76 -4.65 -11.10 14.43
N VAL A 77 -5.28 -12.04 13.76
CA VAL A 77 -4.71 -12.75 12.60
C VAL A 77 -5.62 -12.64 11.40
N GLU A 78 -5.02 -12.49 10.23
CA GLU A 78 -5.66 -12.74 8.94
C GLU A 78 -5.31 -14.17 8.52
N ILE A 79 -6.28 -15.06 8.58
CA ILE A 79 -6.11 -16.45 8.15
C ILE A 79 -6.01 -16.47 6.63
N ASN A 80 -4.85 -16.91 6.12
CA ASN A 80 -4.52 -16.80 4.70
C ASN A 80 -3.91 -18.12 4.19
N PRO A 81 -4.72 -19.07 3.71
CA PRO A 81 -4.24 -20.25 3.01
C PRO A 81 -3.41 -19.84 1.79
N ILE A 82 -2.26 -20.49 1.59
CA ILE A 82 -1.34 -20.14 0.52
C ILE A 82 -0.60 -21.40 0.02
N SER A 83 -0.03 -21.33 -1.19
CA SER A 83 0.79 -22.41 -1.71
C SER A 83 1.98 -22.74 -0.81
N PHE A 84 2.41 -24.01 -0.85
CA PHE A 84 3.57 -24.44 -0.07
C PHE A 84 4.87 -23.82 -0.62
N PRO A 85 5.83 -23.42 0.24
CA PRO A 85 7.08 -22.82 -0.20
C PRO A 85 7.89 -23.76 -1.09
N TYR A 86 8.25 -23.29 -2.26
CA TYR A 86 8.99 -24.09 -3.24
C TYR A 86 10.32 -24.60 -2.67
N GLY A 87 10.47 -25.94 -2.69
CA GLY A 87 11.68 -26.63 -2.27
C GLY A 87 11.86 -26.77 -0.76
N ALA A 88 10.91 -26.32 0.07
CA ALA A 88 10.90 -26.66 1.50
C ALA A 88 10.57 -28.14 1.71
N ASP A 89 11.10 -28.74 2.78
CA ASP A 89 10.74 -30.10 3.20
C ASP A 89 9.35 -30.07 3.86
N ALA A 90 8.44 -30.85 3.32
CA ALA A 90 7.09 -30.97 3.82
C ALA A 90 6.97 -31.89 5.06
N MET A 91 8.03 -32.58 5.49
CA MET A 91 8.08 -33.38 6.71
C MET A 91 6.97 -34.45 6.79
N ASP A 92 6.62 -35.08 5.69
CA ASP A 92 5.51 -36.05 5.58
C ASP A 92 4.12 -35.50 6.00
N THR A 93 3.96 -34.19 6.24
CA THR A 93 2.67 -33.57 6.52
C THR A 93 1.75 -33.66 5.30
N LYS A 94 0.44 -33.78 5.53
CA LYS A 94 -0.53 -33.85 4.45
C LYS A 94 -1.14 -32.46 4.18
N PRO A 95 -1.24 -32.01 2.93
CA PRO A 95 -1.99 -30.81 2.62
C PRO A 95 -3.48 -31.09 2.84
N LEU A 96 -4.15 -30.20 3.55
CA LEU A 96 -5.60 -30.18 3.61
C LEU A 96 -6.13 -29.55 2.34
N LYS A 97 -7.32 -29.92 1.95
CA LYS A 97 -7.99 -29.31 0.82
C LYS A 97 -8.87 -28.17 1.30
N TRP A 98 -8.73 -27.00 0.72
CA TRP A 98 -9.60 -25.85 1.01
C TRP A 98 -11.08 -26.24 0.97
N LEU A 99 -11.83 -25.86 2.02
CA LEU A 99 -13.23 -26.22 2.28
C LEU A 99 -13.49 -27.71 2.57
N SER A 100 -12.48 -28.54 2.77
CA SER A 100 -12.72 -29.89 3.30
C SER A 100 -13.12 -29.83 4.78
N ASP A 101 -13.73 -30.91 5.29
CA ASP A 101 -14.12 -31.02 6.70
C ASP A 101 -12.95 -30.84 7.64
N GLU A 102 -11.80 -31.43 7.30
CA GLU A 102 -10.57 -31.33 8.08
C GLU A 102 -10.02 -29.90 8.10
N TRP A 103 -10.08 -29.19 6.96
CA TRP A 103 -9.67 -27.81 6.89
C TRP A 103 -10.58 -26.90 7.74
N ILE A 104 -11.89 -27.15 7.72
CA ILE A 104 -12.86 -26.40 8.54
C ILE A 104 -12.66 -26.68 10.03
N ASP A 105 -12.25 -27.91 10.40
CA ASP A 105 -11.88 -28.22 11.79
C ASP A 105 -10.69 -27.38 12.27
N MET A 106 -9.70 -27.10 11.40
CA MET A 106 -8.60 -26.19 11.74
C MET A 106 -9.07 -24.76 11.93
N LEU A 107 -10.02 -24.27 11.12
CA LEU A 107 -10.65 -22.97 11.37
C LEU A 107 -11.32 -22.92 12.75
N LYS A 108 -12.04 -23.99 13.13
CA LYS A 108 -12.68 -24.08 14.46
C LYS A 108 -11.66 -23.96 15.58
N VAL A 109 -10.56 -24.70 15.50
CA VAL A 109 -9.46 -24.62 16.47
C VAL A 109 -8.96 -23.19 16.63
N VAL A 110 -8.72 -22.51 15.51
CA VAL A 110 -8.24 -21.12 15.52
C VAL A 110 -9.28 -20.17 16.12
N PHE A 111 -10.54 -20.27 15.74
CA PHE A 111 -11.59 -19.38 16.25
C PHE A 111 -11.80 -19.55 17.77
N ASP A 112 -11.82 -20.80 18.24
CA ASP A 112 -11.99 -21.10 19.67
C ASP A 112 -10.80 -20.56 20.47
N GLU A 113 -9.57 -20.77 20.01
CA GLU A 113 -8.37 -20.34 20.72
C GLU A 113 -8.15 -18.82 20.63
N ALA A 114 -8.32 -18.20 19.45
CA ALA A 114 -8.24 -16.76 19.30
C ALA A 114 -9.26 -16.05 20.19
N GLY A 115 -10.49 -16.57 20.26
CA GLY A 115 -11.53 -16.07 21.17
C GLY A 115 -11.12 -16.16 22.64
N ARG A 116 -10.51 -17.28 23.07
CA ARG A 116 -9.99 -17.45 24.44
C ARG A 116 -8.86 -16.47 24.76
N LEU A 117 -8.01 -16.15 23.77
CA LEU A 117 -6.90 -15.21 23.91
C LEU A 117 -7.33 -13.73 23.77
N GLY A 118 -8.59 -13.45 23.40
CA GLY A 118 -9.08 -12.11 23.08
C GLY A 118 -8.40 -11.52 21.84
N MET A 119 -8.09 -12.38 20.86
CA MET A 119 -7.59 -12.02 19.55
C MET A 119 -8.73 -12.00 18.52
N THR A 120 -8.56 -11.19 17.50
CA THR A 120 -9.52 -11.05 16.40
C THR A 120 -9.09 -11.89 15.20
N CYS A 121 -10.06 -12.49 14.48
CA CYS A 121 -9.80 -13.19 13.22
C CYS A 121 -10.42 -12.46 12.05
N ASP A 122 -9.68 -12.31 10.97
CA ASP A 122 -10.15 -12.03 9.62
C ASP A 122 -9.86 -13.26 8.75
N LEU A 123 -10.60 -13.45 7.67
CA LEU A 123 -10.42 -14.58 6.75
C LEU A 123 -10.37 -14.08 5.30
N ILE A 124 -9.36 -14.51 4.56
CA ILE A 124 -9.29 -14.24 3.13
C ILE A 124 -10.40 -14.97 2.37
N ILE A 125 -10.93 -14.33 1.34
CA ILE A 125 -11.81 -14.99 0.36
C ILE A 125 -10.97 -15.87 -0.55
N GLY A 126 -11.28 -17.17 -0.57
CA GLY A 126 -10.51 -18.13 -1.33
C GLY A 126 -9.15 -18.42 -0.72
N SER A 127 -8.12 -18.43 -1.54
CA SER A 127 -6.73 -18.65 -1.19
C SER A 127 -5.84 -18.02 -2.25
N GLY A 128 -4.76 -17.36 -1.83
CA GLY A 128 -3.96 -16.57 -2.77
C GLY A 128 -4.78 -15.41 -3.36
N TRP A 129 -4.36 -14.88 -4.53
CA TRP A 129 -5.04 -13.74 -5.15
C TRP A 129 -4.82 -13.69 -6.68
N PRO A 130 -5.72 -13.03 -7.46
CA PRO A 130 -7.14 -12.88 -7.12
C PRO A 130 -7.79 -14.25 -6.94
N PHE A 131 -8.88 -14.33 -6.20
CA PHE A 131 -9.47 -15.61 -5.86
C PHE A 131 -10.10 -16.35 -7.05
N GLY A 132 -10.12 -17.66 -6.93
CA GLY A 132 -10.62 -18.60 -7.91
C GLY A 132 -10.63 -20.01 -7.34
N ALA A 133 -10.74 -21.05 -8.17
CA ALA A 133 -10.69 -22.43 -7.71
C ALA A 133 -10.37 -23.42 -8.85
N GLU A 134 -9.92 -24.61 -8.46
CA GLU A 134 -9.70 -25.74 -9.38
C GLU A 134 -11.00 -26.22 -10.03
N THR A 135 -12.12 -26.05 -9.34
CA THR A 135 -13.43 -26.60 -9.71
C THR A 135 -14.32 -25.60 -10.44
N LEU A 136 -13.83 -24.39 -10.74
CA LEU A 136 -14.64 -23.40 -11.45
C LEU A 136 -15.09 -23.94 -12.82
N PRO A 137 -16.40 -23.91 -13.14
CA PRO A 137 -16.89 -24.19 -14.48
C PRO A 137 -16.27 -23.20 -15.49
N ARG A 138 -16.17 -23.62 -16.73
CA ARG A 138 -15.44 -22.84 -17.76
C ARG A 138 -16.03 -21.45 -17.95
N GLU A 139 -17.34 -21.33 -17.95
CA GLU A 139 -18.10 -20.10 -18.14
C GLU A 139 -17.92 -19.08 -17.00
N GLU A 140 -17.47 -19.53 -15.82
CA GLU A 140 -17.20 -18.67 -14.66
C GLU A 140 -15.74 -18.24 -14.55
N ARG A 141 -14.89 -18.67 -15.49
CA ARG A 141 -13.46 -18.33 -15.46
C ARG A 141 -13.19 -16.98 -16.13
N ALA A 142 -12.22 -16.27 -15.62
CA ALA A 142 -11.76 -15.02 -16.21
C ALA A 142 -11.25 -15.22 -17.64
N SER A 143 -11.54 -14.28 -18.51
CA SER A 143 -11.16 -14.29 -19.92
C SER A 143 -10.29 -13.09 -20.28
N VAL A 144 -9.45 -13.27 -21.29
CA VAL A 144 -8.64 -12.21 -21.90
C VAL A 144 -8.92 -12.12 -23.39
N MET A 145 -9.02 -10.90 -23.89
CA MET A 145 -9.01 -10.58 -25.31
C MET A 145 -7.60 -10.17 -25.72
N LEU A 146 -7.03 -10.86 -26.68
CA LEU A 146 -5.68 -10.63 -27.20
C LEU A 146 -5.72 -10.28 -28.67
N THR A 147 -4.76 -9.47 -29.11
CA THR A 147 -4.58 -9.06 -30.51
C THR A 147 -3.38 -9.78 -31.10
N TYR A 148 -3.57 -10.42 -32.25
CA TYR A 148 -2.50 -10.83 -33.14
C TYR A 148 -2.44 -9.87 -34.33
N ALA A 149 -1.26 -9.40 -34.70
CA ALA A 149 -1.04 -8.61 -35.89
C ALA A 149 0.18 -9.10 -36.69
N GLN A 150 0.04 -9.11 -38.01
CA GLN A 150 1.10 -9.53 -38.91
C GLN A 150 1.12 -8.61 -40.13
N LYS A 151 2.32 -8.17 -40.55
CA LYS A 151 2.52 -7.46 -41.84
C LYS A 151 2.20 -8.35 -43.01
N VAL A 152 1.50 -7.80 -44.00
CA VAL A 152 1.12 -8.48 -45.23
C VAL A 152 1.48 -7.59 -46.42
N THR A 153 2.03 -8.21 -47.46
CA THR A 153 2.40 -7.52 -48.70
C THR A 153 1.18 -7.40 -49.61
N GLY A 154 0.92 -6.21 -50.11
CA GLY A 154 -0.18 -5.96 -51.05
C GLY A 154 0.06 -6.58 -52.41
N GLY A 155 -1.04 -6.82 -53.15
CA GLY A 155 -1.04 -7.48 -54.46
C GLY A 155 -0.87 -8.98 -54.45
N GLU A 156 -0.79 -9.62 -53.26
CA GLU A 156 -0.63 -11.06 -53.11
C GLU A 156 -1.83 -11.69 -52.40
N ARG A 157 -2.04 -12.97 -52.67
CA ARG A 157 -3.01 -13.78 -51.92
C ARG A 157 -2.41 -14.17 -50.58
N PHE A 158 -3.09 -13.80 -49.49
CA PHE A 158 -2.69 -14.14 -48.12
C PHE A 158 -3.59 -15.24 -47.56
N GLU A 159 -2.95 -16.22 -46.92
CA GLU A 159 -3.65 -17.32 -46.24
C GLU A 159 -3.12 -17.45 -44.79
N MET A 160 -4.05 -17.57 -43.85
CA MET A 160 -3.72 -17.75 -42.43
C MET A 160 -4.63 -18.76 -41.77
N SER A 161 -4.08 -19.80 -41.16
CA SER A 161 -4.86 -20.76 -40.39
C SER A 161 -5.11 -20.30 -38.96
N LYS A 162 -6.28 -20.64 -38.42
CA LYS A 162 -6.58 -20.41 -36.98
C LYS A 162 -5.51 -21.02 -36.08
N PHE A 163 -4.99 -22.21 -36.45
CA PHE A 163 -3.89 -22.86 -35.72
C PHE A 163 -2.65 -21.96 -35.63
N ASN A 164 -2.27 -21.33 -36.74
CA ASN A 164 -1.09 -20.44 -36.76
C ASN A 164 -1.35 -19.18 -35.94
N ILE A 165 -2.56 -18.61 -35.99
CA ILE A 165 -2.95 -17.47 -35.14
C ILE A 165 -2.79 -17.86 -33.67
N PHE A 166 -3.42 -18.96 -33.26
CA PHE A 166 -3.39 -19.41 -31.86
C PHE A 166 -1.99 -19.75 -31.39
N LYS A 167 -1.19 -20.42 -32.21
CA LYS A 167 0.21 -20.75 -31.92
C LYS A 167 1.08 -19.51 -31.73
N ASN A 168 0.86 -18.45 -32.51
CA ASN A 168 1.67 -17.25 -32.46
C ASN A 168 1.21 -16.26 -31.40
N ILE A 169 -0.09 -16.27 -31.05
CA ILE A 169 -0.63 -15.40 -30.03
C ILE A 169 -0.52 -16.01 -28.62
N ASP A 170 -0.49 -17.35 -28.52
CA ASP A 170 -0.22 -18.01 -27.25
C ASP A 170 1.30 -18.01 -26.98
N PRO A 171 1.81 -17.04 -26.28
CA PRO A 171 3.26 -16.88 -26.07
C PRO A 171 3.80 -17.87 -25.03
N GLY A 172 3.12 -18.94 -24.73
CA GLY A 172 3.40 -19.73 -23.53
C GLY A 172 3.34 -18.83 -22.29
N VAL A 173 2.45 -17.87 -22.32
CA VAL A 173 2.29 -16.76 -21.41
C VAL A 173 2.07 -17.25 -20.01
N THR A 174 1.41 -18.39 -19.87
CA THR A 174 1.40 -19.12 -18.64
C THR A 174 1.97 -20.51 -18.87
N LYS A 175 2.99 -20.88 -18.15
CA LYS A 175 3.51 -22.26 -18.13
C LYS A 175 2.52 -23.25 -17.51
N VAL A 176 1.46 -22.74 -16.91
CA VAL A 176 0.42 -23.51 -16.27
C VAL A 176 -0.65 -23.80 -17.32
N ASN A 177 -0.83 -25.04 -17.67
CA ASN A 177 -1.93 -25.46 -18.51
C ASN A 177 -3.21 -25.47 -17.67
N THR A 178 -4.00 -24.44 -17.82
CA THR A 178 -5.27 -24.27 -17.11
C THR A 178 -6.48 -24.73 -17.93
N GLY A 179 -6.25 -25.44 -19.02
CA GLY A 179 -7.30 -25.79 -19.97
C GLY A 179 -7.75 -24.59 -20.81
N ARG A 180 -6.85 -23.64 -21.08
CA ARG A 180 -7.11 -22.49 -21.95
C ARG A 180 -7.63 -22.94 -23.30
N THR A 181 -8.71 -22.32 -23.74
CA THR A 181 -9.29 -22.57 -25.05
C THR A 181 -9.33 -21.27 -25.82
N PRO A 182 -8.62 -21.18 -26.95
CA PRO A 182 -8.69 -20.01 -27.83
C PRO A 182 -9.97 -20.00 -28.64
N GLU A 183 -10.50 -18.80 -28.85
CA GLU A 183 -11.66 -18.56 -29.72
C GLU A 183 -11.33 -17.36 -30.63
N LEU A 184 -11.41 -17.56 -31.93
CA LEU A 184 -11.26 -16.47 -32.89
C LEU A 184 -12.51 -15.63 -32.90
N VAL A 185 -12.39 -14.37 -32.48
CA VAL A 185 -13.53 -13.45 -32.32
C VAL A 185 -13.75 -12.59 -33.56
N SER A 186 -12.68 -12.03 -34.13
CA SER A 186 -12.75 -11.24 -35.35
C SER A 186 -11.42 -11.23 -36.09
N VAL A 187 -11.48 -10.95 -37.38
CA VAL A 187 -10.30 -10.76 -38.24
C VAL A 187 -10.52 -9.58 -39.16
N CYS A 188 -9.48 -8.78 -39.38
CA CYS A 188 -9.54 -7.70 -40.33
C CYS A 188 -8.16 -7.45 -40.98
N LEU A 189 -8.21 -6.69 -42.09
CA LEU A 189 -7.03 -6.17 -42.76
C LEU A 189 -7.05 -4.65 -42.68
N ALA A 190 -5.98 -4.03 -42.28
CA ALA A 190 -5.87 -2.56 -42.19
C ALA A 190 -4.63 -2.06 -42.93
N PRO A 191 -4.71 -0.92 -43.65
CA PRO A 191 -3.55 -0.34 -44.29
C PRO A 191 -2.52 0.11 -43.25
N ASP A 192 -1.25 0.21 -43.63
CA ASP A 192 -0.15 0.71 -42.83
C ASP A 192 0.55 1.88 -43.52
N PRO A 193 0.30 3.16 -43.16
CA PRO A 193 -0.52 3.63 -42.01
C PRO A 193 -2.04 3.57 -42.26
N ILE A 194 -2.82 3.55 -41.18
CA ILE A 194 -4.28 3.71 -41.16
C ILE A 194 -4.64 5.10 -40.64
N ASN A 195 -5.59 5.82 -41.32
CA ASN A 195 -6.01 7.17 -40.95
C ASN A 195 -7.50 7.27 -40.58
N ASP A 196 -8.29 6.29 -40.96
CA ASP A 196 -9.72 6.23 -40.67
C ASP A 196 -10.18 4.78 -40.52
N LEU A 197 -11.14 4.55 -39.63
CA LEU A 197 -11.67 3.18 -39.37
C LEU A 197 -12.26 2.53 -40.63
N SER A 198 -12.86 3.34 -41.54
CA SER A 198 -13.44 2.87 -42.82
C SER A 198 -12.42 2.27 -43.79
N GLU A 199 -11.11 2.51 -43.56
CA GLU A 199 -10.03 1.90 -44.34
C GLU A 199 -9.78 0.42 -43.96
N ALA A 200 -10.28 -0.01 -42.80
CA ALA A 200 -10.17 -1.41 -42.37
C ALA A 200 -11.19 -2.30 -43.09
N ILE A 201 -10.75 -3.46 -43.52
CA ILE A 201 -11.56 -4.45 -44.24
C ILE A 201 -11.87 -5.59 -43.27
N ASP A 202 -13.15 -5.81 -42.97
CA ASP A 202 -13.59 -6.98 -42.20
C ASP A 202 -13.40 -8.24 -43.04
N LEU A 203 -12.75 -9.25 -42.48
CA LEU A 203 -12.48 -10.53 -43.10
C LEU A 203 -13.35 -11.67 -42.54
N SER A 204 -14.37 -11.38 -41.77
CA SER A 204 -15.24 -12.40 -41.18
C SER A 204 -15.88 -13.32 -42.23
N GLY A 205 -16.19 -12.77 -43.42
CA GLY A 205 -16.70 -13.53 -44.56
C GLY A 205 -15.62 -14.33 -45.31
N ASN A 206 -14.35 -14.19 -44.98
CA ASN A 206 -13.23 -14.82 -45.62
C ASN A 206 -12.73 -16.09 -44.91
N ILE A 207 -13.47 -16.55 -43.91
CA ILE A 207 -13.13 -17.69 -43.07
C ILE A 207 -13.81 -18.95 -43.66
N GLU A 208 -13.01 -19.86 -44.22
CA GLU A 208 -13.45 -21.15 -44.71
C GLU A 208 -12.87 -22.27 -43.83
N GLY A 209 -13.72 -22.83 -42.96
CA GLY A 209 -13.25 -23.82 -41.99
C GLY A 209 -12.25 -23.25 -41.03
N ASP A 210 -10.99 -23.66 -41.09
CA ASP A 210 -9.90 -23.21 -40.25
C ASP A 210 -8.92 -22.26 -40.96
N VAL A 211 -9.22 -21.80 -42.15
CA VAL A 211 -8.34 -20.96 -42.97
C VAL A 211 -9.04 -19.65 -43.31
N ILE A 212 -8.32 -18.56 -43.17
CA ILE A 212 -8.69 -17.22 -43.60
C ILE A 212 -7.92 -16.92 -44.89
N THR A 213 -8.60 -16.56 -45.94
CA THR A 213 -8.02 -16.27 -47.26
C THR A 213 -8.45 -14.91 -47.74
N VAL A 214 -7.52 -14.09 -48.20
CA VAL A 214 -7.81 -12.77 -48.78
C VAL A 214 -6.84 -12.40 -49.87
N ASP A 215 -7.35 -11.84 -50.95
CA ASP A 215 -6.55 -11.14 -51.95
C ASP A 215 -6.26 -9.71 -51.45
N VAL A 216 -5.01 -9.48 -51.03
CA VAL A 216 -4.61 -8.25 -50.34
C VAL A 216 -4.54 -7.09 -51.37
N PRO A 217 -5.21 -5.97 -51.17
CA PRO A 217 -5.06 -4.81 -52.07
C PRO A 217 -3.61 -4.33 -52.16
N GLU A 218 -3.26 -3.61 -53.25
CA GLU A 218 -1.92 -3.00 -53.36
C GLU A 218 -1.55 -2.12 -52.16
N GLY A 219 -0.28 -2.10 -51.76
CA GLY A 219 0.23 -1.29 -50.65
C GLY A 219 0.74 -2.12 -49.47
N ASN A 220 0.90 -1.45 -48.34
CA ASN A 220 1.31 -2.08 -47.10
C ASN A 220 0.11 -2.31 -46.21
N TRP A 221 -0.02 -3.52 -45.68
CA TRP A 221 -1.16 -3.91 -44.89
C TRP A 221 -0.75 -4.65 -43.60
N GLN A 222 -1.61 -4.63 -42.62
CA GLN A 222 -1.54 -5.46 -41.39
C GLN A 222 -2.79 -6.32 -41.33
N PHE A 223 -2.57 -7.62 -41.17
CA PHE A 223 -3.61 -8.56 -40.81
C PHE A 223 -3.77 -8.55 -39.30
N TYR A 224 -4.99 -8.48 -38.78
CA TYR A 224 -5.33 -8.56 -37.38
C TYR A 224 -6.26 -9.74 -37.12
N ALA A 225 -6.04 -10.39 -35.97
CA ALA A 225 -6.96 -11.38 -35.41
C ALA A 225 -7.16 -11.10 -33.91
N MET A 226 -8.42 -11.03 -33.50
CA MET A 226 -8.79 -10.93 -32.10
C MET A 226 -9.12 -12.29 -31.55
N VAL A 227 -8.46 -12.69 -30.49
CA VAL A 227 -8.60 -14.02 -29.89
C VAL A 227 -8.94 -13.90 -28.41
N LYS A 228 -10.04 -14.54 -28.02
CA LYS A 228 -10.43 -14.70 -26.64
C LYS A 228 -9.83 -15.98 -26.08
N TYR A 229 -9.28 -15.91 -24.88
CA TYR A 229 -8.83 -17.06 -24.09
C TYR A 229 -9.57 -17.11 -22.76
N ASP A 230 -10.23 -18.23 -22.48
CA ASP A 230 -10.71 -18.53 -21.13
C ASP A 230 -9.59 -19.13 -20.29
N SER A 231 -9.62 -18.95 -18.97
CA SER A 231 -8.57 -19.45 -18.05
C SER A 231 -7.17 -18.91 -18.36
N PHE A 232 -7.09 -17.64 -18.74
CA PHE A 232 -5.81 -17.03 -19.11
C PHE A 232 -4.83 -16.98 -17.94
N ALA A 233 -5.31 -16.62 -16.75
CA ALA A 233 -4.53 -16.51 -15.54
C ALA A 233 -5.03 -17.47 -14.45
N CYS A 234 -4.11 -17.81 -13.56
CA CYS A 234 -4.38 -18.61 -12.38
C CYS A 234 -4.22 -17.80 -11.11
N VAL A 235 -4.88 -18.26 -10.05
CA VAL A 235 -4.69 -17.76 -8.69
C VAL A 235 -3.21 -17.74 -8.33
N ILE A 236 -2.68 -16.60 -7.94
CA ILE A 236 -1.31 -16.45 -7.48
C ILE A 236 -1.20 -17.10 -6.10
N ASN A 237 -0.30 -18.05 -5.96
CA ASN A 237 -0.04 -18.76 -4.71
C ASN A 237 -1.26 -19.46 -4.07
N GLY A 238 -2.21 -19.96 -4.86
CA GLY A 238 -3.37 -20.66 -4.34
C GLY A 238 -3.00 -21.96 -3.61
N ALA A 239 -3.66 -22.26 -2.49
CA ALA A 239 -3.58 -23.52 -1.76
C ALA A 239 -4.36 -24.64 -2.46
N PRO A 240 -4.13 -25.93 -2.10
CA PRO A 240 -4.87 -27.05 -2.69
C PRO A 240 -6.40 -26.90 -2.59
N GLY A 241 -7.09 -27.03 -3.69
CA GLY A 241 -8.56 -26.84 -3.80
C GLY A 241 -8.99 -25.44 -4.21
N ALA A 242 -8.23 -24.41 -3.86
CA ALA A 242 -8.49 -23.02 -4.22
C ALA A 242 -7.48 -22.47 -5.25
N ALA A 243 -6.47 -23.24 -5.65
CA ALA A 243 -5.63 -22.93 -6.80
C ALA A 243 -6.45 -23.06 -8.11
N GLY A 244 -5.87 -22.74 -9.25
CA GLY A 244 -6.54 -22.91 -10.55
C GLY A 244 -6.92 -21.60 -11.21
N SER A 245 -7.96 -21.61 -12.00
CA SER A 245 -8.37 -20.42 -12.77
C SER A 245 -8.92 -19.32 -11.87
N ILE A 246 -8.60 -18.07 -12.20
CA ILE A 246 -9.22 -16.89 -11.58
C ILE A 246 -10.70 -16.84 -11.97
N LEU A 247 -11.55 -16.46 -11.01
CA LEU A 247 -12.97 -16.22 -11.22
C LEU A 247 -13.20 -15.03 -12.17
N ASN A 248 -14.25 -15.08 -12.98
CA ASN A 248 -14.70 -13.91 -13.74
C ASN A 248 -15.36 -12.87 -12.82
N HIS A 249 -14.58 -11.88 -12.39
CA HIS A 249 -15.06 -10.82 -11.52
C HIS A 249 -16.00 -9.83 -12.21
N MET A 250 -16.20 -9.93 -13.54
CA MET A 250 -17.19 -9.17 -14.27
C MET A 250 -18.50 -9.96 -14.49
N ASP A 251 -18.74 -11.01 -13.70
CA ASP A 251 -19.98 -11.78 -13.65
C ASP A 251 -20.51 -11.82 -12.20
N ALA A 252 -21.56 -11.06 -11.92
CA ALA A 252 -22.10 -10.93 -10.57
C ALA A 252 -22.64 -12.24 -10.00
N GLU A 253 -23.22 -13.09 -10.86
CA GLU A 253 -23.75 -14.38 -10.43
C GLU A 253 -22.65 -15.37 -10.11
N ALA A 254 -21.57 -15.39 -10.91
CA ALA A 254 -20.41 -16.21 -10.65
C ALA A 254 -19.71 -15.78 -9.33
N VAL A 255 -19.55 -14.47 -9.12
CA VAL A 255 -19.04 -13.91 -7.86
C VAL A 255 -19.92 -14.35 -6.69
N ARG A 256 -21.23 -14.19 -6.80
CA ARG A 256 -22.16 -14.56 -5.72
C ARG A 256 -22.12 -16.06 -5.42
N ARG A 257 -22.15 -16.92 -6.42
CA ARG A 257 -22.07 -18.39 -6.23
C ARG A 257 -20.77 -18.81 -5.53
N TYR A 258 -19.65 -18.19 -5.91
CA TYR A 258 -18.35 -18.47 -5.28
C TYR A 258 -18.35 -18.11 -3.80
N LEU A 259 -18.82 -16.91 -3.47
CA LEU A 259 -18.90 -16.41 -2.09
C LEU A 259 -19.86 -17.24 -1.22
N ASP A 260 -21.03 -17.55 -1.74
CA ASP A 260 -22.02 -18.39 -1.04
C ASP A 260 -21.48 -19.80 -0.82
N ASN A 261 -20.87 -20.43 -1.84
CA ASN A 261 -20.28 -21.76 -1.68
C ASN A 261 -19.24 -21.82 -0.56
N MET A 262 -18.38 -20.80 -0.45
CA MET A 262 -17.40 -20.70 0.62
C MET A 262 -18.06 -20.64 1.99
N THR A 263 -18.97 -19.70 2.18
CA THR A 263 -19.59 -19.51 3.50
C THR A 263 -20.58 -20.60 3.87
N ASP A 264 -21.40 -21.05 2.94
CA ASP A 264 -22.40 -22.08 3.23
C ASP A 264 -21.71 -23.40 3.64
N THR A 265 -20.56 -23.73 3.00
CA THR A 265 -19.77 -24.90 3.37
C THR A 265 -19.21 -24.78 4.80
N ILE A 266 -18.65 -23.62 5.15
CA ILE A 266 -18.07 -23.40 6.48
C ILE A 266 -19.17 -23.28 7.54
N GLU A 267 -20.23 -22.51 7.28
CA GLU A 267 -21.33 -22.25 8.20
C GLU A 267 -22.20 -23.49 8.48
N ALA A 268 -22.26 -24.44 7.55
CA ALA A 268 -22.91 -25.74 7.78
C ALA A 268 -22.29 -26.49 8.95
N LYS A 269 -21.00 -26.29 9.20
CA LYS A 269 -20.27 -26.96 10.28
C LYS A 269 -20.06 -26.09 11.52
N LEU A 270 -19.76 -24.80 11.33
CA LEU A 270 -19.38 -23.88 12.41
C LEU A 270 -20.49 -22.92 12.85
N GLY A 271 -21.60 -22.87 12.10
CA GLY A 271 -22.61 -21.84 12.27
C GLY A 271 -22.16 -20.47 11.72
N PRO A 272 -22.93 -19.40 11.99
CA PRO A 272 -22.72 -18.09 11.37
C PRO A 272 -21.31 -17.54 11.62
N LEU A 273 -20.60 -17.22 10.54
CA LEU A 273 -19.22 -16.71 10.60
C LEU A 273 -19.13 -15.33 11.28
N SER A 274 -20.22 -14.58 11.34
CA SER A 274 -20.29 -13.31 12.10
C SER A 274 -19.99 -13.45 13.60
N LYS A 275 -20.03 -14.68 14.15
CA LYS A 275 -19.65 -14.96 15.54
C LYS A 275 -18.15 -15.13 15.73
N HIS A 276 -17.42 -15.33 14.66
CA HIS A 276 -16.00 -15.71 14.68
C HIS A 276 -15.11 -14.69 13.99
N LEU A 277 -15.61 -14.04 12.93
CA LEU A 277 -14.84 -13.14 12.10
C LEU A 277 -15.23 -11.67 12.33
N ARG A 278 -14.20 -10.80 12.32
CA ARG A 278 -14.37 -9.36 12.20
C ARG A 278 -14.66 -8.98 10.74
N ALA A 279 -13.86 -9.50 9.80
CA ALA A 279 -13.94 -9.15 8.39
C ALA A 279 -13.61 -10.32 7.47
N PHE A 280 -14.23 -10.31 6.28
CA PHE A 280 -13.69 -11.00 5.12
C PHE A 280 -12.70 -10.10 4.41
N PHE A 281 -11.57 -10.68 4.03
CA PHE A 281 -10.49 -9.99 3.35
C PHE A 281 -10.40 -10.41 1.88
N VAL A 282 -10.17 -9.43 1.01
CA VAL A 282 -9.77 -9.65 -0.39
C VAL A 282 -8.49 -8.88 -0.65
N ASP A 283 -7.49 -9.62 -1.11
CA ASP A 283 -6.18 -9.10 -1.50
C ASP A 283 -6.25 -8.31 -2.81
N SER A 284 -5.14 -7.68 -3.21
CA SER A 284 -5.07 -6.85 -4.41
C SER A 284 -5.53 -7.59 -5.66
N MET A 285 -6.32 -6.88 -6.48
CA MET A 285 -6.95 -7.45 -7.66
C MET A 285 -5.99 -7.45 -8.86
N GLU A 286 -4.95 -8.26 -8.76
CA GLU A 286 -3.96 -8.47 -9.81
C GLU A 286 -4.53 -9.40 -10.90
N LEU A 287 -5.52 -8.90 -11.64
CA LEU A 287 -6.29 -9.67 -12.61
C LEU A 287 -5.52 -10.10 -13.86
N GLU A 288 -4.25 -9.84 -13.94
CA GLU A 288 -3.29 -10.36 -14.92
C GLU A 288 -3.80 -10.44 -16.37
N GLY A 289 -4.36 -9.32 -16.86
CA GLY A 289 -4.87 -9.23 -18.22
C GLY A 289 -6.30 -9.73 -18.41
N CYS A 290 -7.00 -10.12 -17.36
CA CYS A 290 -8.44 -10.44 -17.42
C CYS A 290 -9.24 -9.18 -17.77
N ASN A 291 -9.49 -8.97 -19.05
CA ASN A 291 -10.05 -7.74 -19.60
C ASN A 291 -11.36 -7.97 -20.37
N TRP A 292 -11.95 -9.17 -20.28
CA TRP A 292 -13.09 -9.56 -21.08
C TRP A 292 -14.11 -10.40 -20.30
N THR A 293 -15.38 -10.20 -20.65
CA THR A 293 -16.50 -11.05 -20.24
C THR A 293 -17.41 -11.28 -21.46
N SER A 294 -18.27 -12.29 -21.42
CA SER A 294 -19.07 -12.72 -22.59
C SER A 294 -19.98 -11.64 -23.15
N ASP A 295 -20.52 -10.79 -22.30
CA ASP A 295 -21.45 -9.70 -22.63
C ASP A 295 -20.79 -8.32 -22.71
N PHE A 296 -19.45 -8.28 -22.75
CA PHE A 296 -18.70 -7.01 -22.80
C PHE A 296 -19.06 -6.13 -24.00
N PRO A 297 -19.23 -6.66 -25.23
CA PRO A 297 -19.63 -5.84 -26.39
C PRO A 297 -21.00 -5.19 -26.20
N GLU A 298 -21.98 -5.92 -25.66
CA GLU A 298 -23.34 -5.43 -25.42
C GLU A 298 -23.33 -4.35 -24.33
N GLU A 299 -22.64 -4.56 -23.23
CA GLU A 299 -22.47 -3.60 -22.15
C GLU A 299 -21.75 -2.33 -22.63
N PHE A 300 -20.67 -2.50 -23.39
CA PHE A 300 -19.96 -1.38 -24.00
C PHE A 300 -20.89 -0.55 -24.89
N LYS A 301 -21.62 -1.20 -25.80
CA LYS A 301 -22.55 -0.52 -26.70
C LYS A 301 -23.65 0.20 -25.94
N ALA A 302 -24.21 -0.44 -24.92
CA ALA A 302 -25.27 0.15 -24.10
C ALA A 302 -24.77 1.40 -23.34
N ARG A 303 -23.55 1.36 -22.84
CA ARG A 303 -22.96 2.46 -22.04
C ARG A 303 -22.34 3.55 -22.90
N ARG A 304 -21.62 3.20 -23.95
CA ARG A 304 -20.86 4.15 -24.79
C ARG A 304 -21.63 4.61 -26.04
N GLY A 305 -22.67 3.84 -26.46
CA GLY A 305 -23.56 4.22 -27.54
C GLY A 305 -23.02 3.99 -28.94
N TYR A 306 -21.98 3.17 -29.07
CA TYR A 306 -21.43 2.71 -30.36
C TYR A 306 -20.87 1.29 -30.24
N ASP A 307 -20.59 0.66 -31.40
CA ASP A 307 -20.07 -0.69 -31.44
C ASP A 307 -18.55 -0.71 -31.23
N LEU A 308 -18.09 -1.53 -30.29
CA LEU A 308 -16.68 -1.73 -29.98
C LEU A 308 -15.95 -2.55 -31.06
N MET A 309 -16.65 -3.55 -31.64
CA MET A 309 -15.98 -4.61 -32.38
C MET A 309 -15.11 -4.13 -33.54
N PRO A 310 -15.50 -3.13 -34.36
CA PRO A 310 -14.63 -2.59 -35.40
C PRO A 310 -13.36 -1.88 -34.87
N TRP A 311 -13.42 -1.36 -33.64
CA TRP A 311 -12.32 -0.64 -33.00
C TRP A 311 -11.37 -1.55 -32.25
N LEU A 312 -11.83 -2.73 -31.88
CA LEU A 312 -11.12 -3.64 -30.96
C LEU A 312 -9.68 -3.97 -31.42
N PRO A 313 -9.39 -4.24 -32.71
CA PRO A 313 -8.02 -4.50 -33.18
C PRO A 313 -7.03 -3.37 -32.91
N PHE A 314 -7.53 -2.12 -32.91
CA PHE A 314 -6.70 -0.91 -32.72
C PHE A 314 -6.64 -0.45 -31.28
N THR A 315 -7.59 -0.89 -30.45
CA THR A 315 -7.71 -0.53 -29.04
C THR A 315 -6.69 -1.26 -28.17
N MET A 316 -6.46 -2.53 -28.48
CA MET A 316 -5.55 -3.38 -27.73
C MET A 316 -4.08 -3.09 -28.04
N PHE A 317 -3.24 -3.37 -27.05
CA PHE A 317 -1.79 -3.42 -27.19
C PHE A 317 -1.31 -4.86 -27.37
N LYS A 318 -0.06 -5.04 -27.77
CA LYS A 318 0.56 -6.34 -27.65
C LYS A 318 0.77 -6.66 -26.17
N VAL A 319 0.09 -7.68 -25.72
CA VAL A 319 0.13 -8.13 -24.31
C VAL A 319 1.06 -9.34 -24.20
N GLY A 320 1.97 -9.30 -23.23
CA GLY A 320 2.88 -10.38 -22.89
C GLY A 320 2.38 -11.23 -21.74
N ARG A 321 3.34 -11.86 -21.10
CA ARG A 321 3.10 -12.72 -19.93
C ARG A 321 2.44 -11.90 -18.81
N LEU A 322 1.50 -12.50 -18.10
CA LEU A 322 0.77 -11.89 -16.97
C LEU A 322 -0.01 -10.62 -17.36
N GLY A 323 -0.38 -10.50 -18.65
CA GLY A 323 -1.15 -9.37 -19.11
C GLY A 323 -0.37 -8.06 -19.23
N ASN A 324 0.94 -8.07 -19.02
CA ASN A 324 1.78 -6.89 -19.20
C ASN A 324 1.81 -6.45 -20.65
N VAL A 325 1.78 -5.14 -20.88
CA VAL A 325 1.97 -4.58 -22.22
C VAL A 325 3.42 -4.78 -22.65
N GLU A 326 3.63 -5.50 -23.76
CA GLU A 326 4.94 -5.66 -24.39
C GLU A 326 5.23 -4.54 -25.37
N SER A 327 4.20 -4.03 -26.08
CA SER A 327 4.37 -2.98 -27.07
C SER A 327 3.09 -2.16 -27.18
N PHE A 328 3.23 -0.86 -27.05
CA PHE A 328 2.16 0.11 -27.30
C PHE A 328 1.98 0.35 -28.79
N ASP A 329 3.03 0.19 -29.57
CA ASP A 329 3.12 0.40 -31.01
C ASP A 329 3.01 -0.95 -31.73
N TYR A 330 1.78 -1.49 -31.77
CA TYR A 330 1.52 -2.80 -32.35
C TYR A 330 0.52 -2.71 -33.50
N GLY A 331 0.88 -3.33 -34.62
CA GLY A 331 0.07 -3.33 -35.84
C GLY A 331 0.36 -2.10 -36.73
N SER A 332 -0.66 -1.59 -37.40
CA SER A 332 -0.55 -0.43 -38.31
C SER A 332 -0.18 0.84 -37.56
N LYS A 333 0.67 1.65 -38.15
CA LYS A 333 0.86 3.03 -37.71
C LYS A 333 -0.44 3.81 -37.87
N LYS A 334 -0.77 4.63 -36.88
CA LYS A 334 -2.01 5.40 -36.88
C LYS A 334 -1.70 6.85 -37.16
N GLY A 335 -2.45 7.45 -38.08
CA GLY A 335 -2.41 8.90 -38.26
C GLY A 335 -2.96 9.62 -37.04
N ASP A 336 -2.54 10.88 -36.79
CA ASP A 336 -2.82 11.62 -35.58
C ASP A 336 -4.31 11.66 -35.17
N LYS A 337 -5.18 11.94 -36.14
CA LYS A 337 -6.64 11.94 -35.89
C LYS A 337 -7.16 10.56 -35.48
N PHE A 338 -6.75 9.53 -36.19
CA PHE A 338 -7.18 8.16 -35.85
C PHE A 338 -6.60 7.69 -34.51
N GLN A 339 -5.35 8.06 -34.20
CA GLN A 339 -4.75 7.78 -32.89
C GLN A 339 -5.54 8.44 -31.76
N ASP A 340 -5.99 9.70 -31.92
CA ASP A 340 -6.84 10.36 -30.93
C ASP A 340 -8.16 9.62 -30.74
N GLN A 341 -8.80 9.20 -31.85
CA GLN A 341 -10.03 8.40 -31.75
C GLN A 341 -9.80 7.06 -31.05
N VAL A 342 -8.71 6.35 -31.37
CA VAL A 342 -8.34 5.10 -30.68
C VAL A 342 -8.10 5.32 -29.18
N ASN A 343 -7.44 6.42 -28.81
CA ASN A 343 -7.23 6.76 -27.39
C ASN A 343 -8.57 7.02 -26.67
N ARG A 344 -9.54 7.62 -27.34
CA ARG A 344 -10.90 7.81 -26.80
C ARG A 344 -11.64 6.48 -26.63
N VAL A 345 -11.50 5.56 -27.59
CA VAL A 345 -12.05 4.20 -27.47
C VAL A 345 -11.38 3.42 -26.33
N ARG A 346 -10.07 3.57 -26.15
CA ARG A 346 -9.32 2.98 -25.02
C ARG A 346 -9.86 3.46 -23.67
N PHE A 347 -10.11 4.77 -23.56
CA PHE A 347 -10.77 5.30 -22.36
C PHE A 347 -12.15 4.67 -22.14
N ASP A 348 -12.99 4.63 -23.18
CA ASP A 348 -14.33 4.05 -23.11
C ASP A 348 -14.31 2.55 -22.74
N PHE A 349 -13.30 1.82 -23.23
CA PHE A 349 -13.06 0.42 -22.87
C PHE A 349 -12.68 0.26 -21.41
N GLU A 350 -11.68 1.01 -20.93
CA GLU A 350 -11.24 0.95 -19.54
C GLU A 350 -12.34 1.40 -18.57
N LEU A 351 -13.08 2.44 -18.92
CA LEU A 351 -14.21 2.90 -18.13
C LEU A 351 -15.31 1.84 -18.04
N THR A 352 -15.64 1.16 -19.16
CA THR A 352 -16.64 0.08 -19.16
C THR A 352 -16.20 -1.07 -18.26
N LYS A 353 -14.91 -1.48 -18.35
CA LYS A 353 -14.35 -2.54 -17.50
C LYS A 353 -14.40 -2.16 -16.02
N ALA A 354 -14.00 -0.94 -15.66
CA ALA A 354 -14.01 -0.47 -14.28
C ALA A 354 -15.43 -0.38 -13.71
N GLU A 355 -16.39 0.08 -14.51
CA GLU A 355 -17.82 0.09 -14.13
C GLU A 355 -18.34 -1.32 -13.88
N LEU A 356 -18.06 -2.29 -14.75
CA LEU A 356 -18.47 -3.68 -14.59
C LEU A 356 -17.84 -4.32 -13.35
N LEU A 357 -16.55 -4.11 -13.10
CA LEU A 357 -15.87 -4.61 -11.90
C LEU A 357 -16.48 -4.01 -10.63
N ASN A 358 -16.77 -2.71 -10.64
CA ASN A 358 -17.38 -2.08 -9.48
C ASN A 358 -18.84 -2.57 -9.24
N GLU A 359 -19.63 -2.65 -10.29
CA GLU A 359 -21.03 -3.07 -10.21
C GLU A 359 -21.19 -4.55 -9.89
N ARG A 360 -20.44 -5.42 -10.60
CA ARG A 360 -20.65 -6.87 -10.60
C ARG A 360 -19.82 -7.61 -9.56
N TYR A 361 -18.66 -7.07 -9.22
CA TYR A 361 -17.82 -7.65 -8.18
C TYR A 361 -17.93 -6.87 -6.87
N MET A 362 -17.49 -5.61 -6.86
CA MET A 362 -17.35 -4.87 -5.61
C MET A 362 -18.70 -4.72 -4.89
N ASN A 363 -19.75 -4.29 -5.58
CA ASN A 363 -21.07 -4.15 -4.97
C ASN A 363 -21.67 -5.49 -4.53
N THR A 364 -21.40 -6.58 -5.26
CA THR A 364 -21.81 -7.94 -4.86
C THR A 364 -21.12 -8.37 -3.58
N PHE A 365 -19.79 -8.19 -3.49
CA PHE A 365 -19.01 -8.49 -2.29
C PHE A 365 -19.47 -7.67 -1.08
N LEU A 366 -19.65 -6.36 -1.24
CA LEU A 366 -20.09 -5.48 -0.15
C LEU A 366 -21.49 -5.83 0.36
N SER A 367 -22.44 -6.11 -0.54
CA SER A 367 -23.80 -6.50 -0.15
C SER A 367 -23.82 -7.86 0.54
N TRP A 368 -23.04 -8.81 0.02
CA TRP A 368 -22.90 -10.13 0.61
C TRP A 368 -22.27 -10.08 2.02
N CYS A 369 -21.21 -9.27 2.25
CA CYS A 369 -20.64 -9.08 3.57
C CYS A 369 -21.69 -8.57 4.59
N ARG A 370 -22.53 -7.59 4.17
CA ARG A 370 -23.61 -7.08 5.00
C ARG A 370 -24.66 -8.15 5.33
N GLU A 371 -25.03 -8.97 4.36
CA GLU A 371 -25.97 -10.09 4.54
C GLU A 371 -25.43 -11.12 5.53
N LYS A 372 -24.14 -11.44 5.46
CA LYS A 372 -23.48 -12.36 6.38
C LYS A 372 -23.18 -11.73 7.75
N GLY A 373 -23.30 -10.41 7.91
CA GLY A 373 -23.01 -9.68 9.16
C GLY A 373 -21.52 -9.66 9.51
N VAL A 374 -20.66 -9.77 8.52
CA VAL A 374 -19.19 -9.69 8.61
C VAL A 374 -18.72 -8.46 7.85
N LYS A 375 -17.74 -7.72 8.36
CA LYS A 375 -17.24 -6.52 7.69
C LYS A 375 -16.50 -6.86 6.40
N SER A 376 -16.59 -5.96 5.42
CA SER A 376 -15.77 -6.01 4.22
C SER A 376 -14.43 -5.33 4.48
N ARG A 377 -13.35 -5.98 4.09
CA ARG A 377 -11.98 -5.46 4.07
C ARG A 377 -11.33 -5.85 2.75
N SER A 378 -10.87 -4.88 1.98
CA SER A 378 -10.34 -5.18 0.65
C SER A 378 -9.28 -4.18 0.23
N GLN A 379 -8.27 -4.69 -0.45
CA GLN A 379 -7.35 -3.93 -1.27
C GLN A 379 -8.02 -3.68 -2.62
N ALA A 380 -8.91 -2.66 -2.66
CA ALA A 380 -9.77 -2.38 -3.79
C ALA A 380 -9.01 -1.64 -4.92
N TYR A 381 -7.87 -2.17 -5.33
CA TYR A 381 -7.03 -1.68 -6.42
C TYR A 381 -6.41 -2.84 -7.18
N GLY A 382 -5.91 -2.56 -8.36
CA GLY A 382 -5.39 -3.52 -9.31
C GLY A 382 -5.73 -3.11 -10.73
N ASN A 383 -5.71 -4.05 -11.65
CA ASN A 383 -5.94 -3.78 -13.06
C ASN A 383 -7.39 -3.41 -13.35
N GLY A 384 -7.64 -2.14 -13.68
CA GLY A 384 -8.96 -1.68 -14.14
C GLY A 384 -9.94 -1.27 -13.05
N PHE A 385 -9.49 -1.04 -11.84
CA PHE A 385 -10.33 -0.55 -10.75
C PHE A 385 -10.33 0.97 -10.62
N PHE A 386 -11.45 1.49 -10.14
CA PHE A 386 -11.51 2.80 -9.53
C PHE A 386 -11.00 2.69 -8.09
N ILE A 387 -9.82 3.20 -7.79
CA ILE A 387 -9.20 3.04 -6.48
C ILE A 387 -10.04 3.71 -5.38
N GLU A 388 -10.45 4.96 -5.60
CA GLU A 388 -11.25 5.69 -4.63
C GLU A 388 -12.67 5.11 -4.52
N GLU A 389 -13.38 4.99 -5.64
CA GLU A 389 -14.77 4.55 -5.65
C GLU A 389 -14.94 3.13 -5.14
N SER A 390 -14.03 2.23 -5.51
CA SER A 390 -14.05 0.85 -5.02
C SER A 390 -13.74 0.74 -3.53
N SER A 391 -13.00 1.71 -2.97
CA SER A 391 -12.69 1.80 -1.54
C SER A 391 -13.78 2.50 -0.72
N LEU A 392 -14.60 3.37 -1.31
CA LEU A 392 -15.65 4.14 -0.60
C LEU A 392 -16.64 3.25 0.15
N GLY A 393 -17.04 2.13 -0.45
CA GLY A 393 -18.04 1.20 0.09
C GLY A 393 -17.53 0.26 1.17
N GLN A 394 -16.21 0.08 1.32
CA GLN A 394 -15.61 -0.86 2.26
C GLN A 394 -15.87 -0.47 3.71
N ASP A 395 -16.11 -1.44 4.60
CA ASP A 395 -16.14 -1.19 6.04
C ASP A 395 -14.76 -0.85 6.58
N ILE A 396 -13.75 -1.55 6.06
CA ILE A 396 -12.33 -1.35 6.36
C ILE A 396 -11.58 -1.22 5.03
N PRO A 397 -11.43 -0.01 4.48
CA PRO A 397 -10.58 0.20 3.31
C PRO A 397 -9.14 -0.18 3.64
N GLU A 398 -8.47 -0.89 2.72
CA GLU A 398 -7.09 -1.34 2.93
C GLU A 398 -6.16 -0.89 1.81
N GLY A 399 -5.01 -0.33 2.21
CA GLY A 399 -3.88 0.00 1.36
C GLY A 399 -2.75 -1.03 1.46
N GLU A 400 -1.58 -0.65 0.97
CA GLU A 400 -0.37 -1.46 1.01
C GLU A 400 0.88 -0.58 0.99
N SER A 401 1.90 -0.98 1.76
CA SER A 401 3.23 -0.40 1.69
C SER A 401 4.30 -1.49 1.56
N TRP A 402 5.49 -1.13 1.09
CA TRP A 402 6.52 -2.09 0.74
C TRP A 402 7.86 -1.81 1.40
N THR A 403 8.66 -2.87 1.62
CA THR A 403 10.05 -2.78 2.02
C THR A 403 10.95 -2.43 0.85
N THR A 404 10.77 -1.35 0.18
CA THR A 404 11.68 -0.80 -0.84
C THR A 404 12.48 -1.85 -1.66
N ASN A 405 11.82 -2.96 -2.06
CA ASN A 405 12.48 -4.07 -2.78
C ASN A 405 13.19 -3.64 -4.06
N TRP A 406 12.60 -2.67 -4.73
CA TRP A 406 13.07 -2.17 -6.02
C TRP A 406 13.90 -0.90 -5.90
N LEU A 407 14.05 -0.38 -4.67
CA LEU A 407 14.89 0.78 -4.43
C LEU A 407 16.33 0.38 -4.17
N LYS A 408 17.25 1.14 -4.70
CA LYS A 408 18.66 1.06 -4.38
C LYS A 408 18.97 1.63 -2.99
N HIS A 409 18.13 2.56 -2.54
CA HIS A 409 18.28 3.29 -1.31
C HIS A 409 17.36 2.73 -0.21
N ARG A 410 17.69 3.01 1.02
CA ARG A 410 16.86 2.68 2.19
C ARG A 410 15.81 3.78 2.40
N ILE A 411 14.73 3.45 3.12
CA ILE A 411 13.81 4.48 3.63
C ILE A 411 14.63 5.47 4.48
N GLY A 412 14.36 6.76 4.30
CA GLY A 412 15.08 7.84 5.00
C GLY A 412 16.39 8.30 4.35
N GLU A 413 16.94 7.55 3.40
CA GLU A 413 18.07 8.03 2.60
C GLU A 413 17.59 8.95 1.48
N GLU A 414 18.49 9.75 0.92
CA GLU A 414 18.16 10.56 -0.25
C GLU A 414 17.94 9.65 -1.46
N MET A 415 16.83 9.88 -2.17
CA MET A 415 16.42 9.09 -3.34
C MET A 415 16.40 9.98 -4.58
N GLY A 416 16.83 9.42 -5.71
CA GLY A 416 16.62 10.04 -7.02
C GLY A 416 15.15 9.98 -7.43
N ASP A 417 14.77 10.72 -8.47
CA ASP A 417 13.38 10.82 -8.91
C ASP A 417 12.78 9.48 -9.33
N GLU A 418 13.58 8.60 -9.96
CA GLU A 418 13.12 7.26 -10.31
C GLU A 418 12.86 6.38 -9.09
N ASP A 419 13.75 6.42 -8.10
CA ASP A 419 13.55 5.71 -6.84
C ASP A 419 12.36 6.28 -6.08
N TYR A 420 12.18 7.59 -6.13
CA TYR A 420 11.04 8.29 -5.53
C TYR A 420 9.73 7.81 -6.14
N ARG A 421 9.65 7.78 -7.46
CA ARG A 421 8.48 7.31 -8.20
C ARG A 421 8.09 5.87 -7.81
N ARG A 422 9.05 4.98 -7.72
CA ARG A 422 8.81 3.57 -7.38
C ARG A 422 8.59 3.33 -5.90
N GLY A 423 9.44 3.88 -5.05
CA GLY A 423 9.41 3.60 -3.61
C GLY A 423 8.28 4.31 -2.87
N ARG A 424 7.94 5.52 -3.28
CA ARG A 424 6.85 6.30 -2.69
C ARG A 424 5.48 5.93 -3.27
N ALA A 425 5.46 5.19 -4.37
CA ALA A 425 4.24 4.75 -5.01
C ALA A 425 3.32 3.99 -4.05
N TYR A 426 3.90 3.20 -3.15
CA TYR A 426 3.11 2.41 -2.19
C TYR A 426 2.48 3.26 -1.09
N THR A 427 3.18 4.25 -0.58
CA THR A 427 2.58 5.23 0.34
C THR A 427 1.50 6.04 -0.37
N MET A 428 1.60 6.21 -1.68
CA MET A 428 0.56 6.82 -2.48
C MET A 428 -0.71 5.97 -2.53
N ILE A 429 -0.60 4.65 -2.67
CA ILE A 429 -1.75 3.73 -2.57
C ILE A 429 -2.44 3.90 -1.22
N ASP A 430 -1.70 3.87 -0.12
CA ASP A 430 -2.24 4.14 1.21
C ASP A 430 -3.00 5.48 1.25
N LYS A 431 -2.46 6.51 0.61
CA LYS A 431 -3.10 7.82 0.58
C LYS A 431 -4.39 7.85 -0.25
N TYR A 432 -4.47 7.14 -1.37
CA TYR A 432 -5.71 7.00 -2.13
C TYR A 432 -6.80 6.33 -1.29
N VAL A 433 -6.45 5.21 -0.64
CA VAL A 433 -7.38 4.45 0.20
C VAL A 433 -7.83 5.27 1.42
N SER A 434 -6.91 5.99 2.07
CA SER A 434 -7.26 6.86 3.20
C SER A 434 -8.12 8.04 2.76
N SER A 435 -7.90 8.60 1.56
CA SER A 435 -8.75 9.65 1.01
C SER A 435 -10.19 9.16 0.85
N ALA A 436 -10.39 7.96 0.29
CA ALA A 436 -11.71 7.35 0.18
C ALA A 436 -12.36 7.13 1.56
N ALA A 437 -11.58 6.72 2.56
CA ALA A 437 -12.06 6.59 3.93
C ALA A 437 -12.50 7.94 4.52
N HIS A 438 -11.72 9.00 4.33
CA HIS A 438 -12.05 10.35 4.78
C HIS A 438 -13.34 10.87 4.13
N LEU A 439 -13.52 10.65 2.84
CA LEU A 439 -14.72 11.02 2.09
C LEU A 439 -15.99 10.33 2.62
N THR A 440 -15.85 9.18 3.28
CA THR A 440 -16.96 8.43 3.88
C THR A 440 -17.00 8.46 5.41
N GLY A 441 -16.12 9.27 6.03
CA GLY A 441 -16.07 9.45 7.50
C GLY A 441 -15.58 8.22 8.27
N LYS A 442 -14.81 7.36 7.63
CA LYS A 442 -14.23 6.16 8.26
C LYS A 442 -12.87 6.49 8.89
N ARG A 443 -12.68 6.01 10.12
CA ARG A 443 -11.46 6.19 10.91
C ARG A 443 -10.61 4.93 10.99
N LEU A 444 -11.18 3.75 10.71
CA LEU A 444 -10.46 2.48 10.63
C LEU A 444 -10.03 2.26 9.17
N VAL A 445 -8.76 2.51 8.90
CA VAL A 445 -8.13 2.35 7.60
C VAL A 445 -6.95 1.41 7.77
N SER A 446 -7.00 0.28 7.12
CA SER A 446 -6.00 -0.77 7.22
C SER A 446 -4.95 -0.64 6.12
N ALA A 447 -3.77 -1.21 6.35
CA ALA A 447 -2.82 -1.51 5.29
C ALA A 447 -2.09 -2.82 5.57
N GLU A 448 -1.84 -3.56 4.51
CA GLU A 448 -0.76 -4.52 4.47
C GLU A 448 0.55 -3.74 4.56
N GLU A 449 1.23 -3.87 5.69
CA GLU A 449 2.40 -3.03 5.92
C GLU A 449 3.70 -3.76 5.66
N MET A 450 4.56 -3.07 4.92
CA MET A 450 5.92 -3.47 4.64
C MET A 450 6.00 -4.81 3.90
N THR A 451 5.17 -4.98 2.89
CA THR A 451 5.21 -6.13 1.97
C THR A 451 6.64 -6.41 1.56
N ASN A 452 7.07 -7.65 1.75
CA ASN A 452 8.46 -8.01 1.61
C ASN A 452 8.63 -9.34 0.87
N THR A 453 9.24 -9.26 -0.29
CA THR A 453 9.63 -10.44 -1.08
C THR A 453 11.14 -10.53 -1.29
N TYR A 454 11.90 -9.54 -0.80
CA TYR A 454 13.32 -9.40 -1.10
C TYR A 454 14.23 -9.37 0.13
N LYS A 455 13.94 -8.54 1.13
CA LYS A 455 14.76 -8.32 2.33
C LYS A 455 14.31 -9.19 3.51
N VAL A 456 13.91 -10.42 3.26
CA VAL A 456 13.22 -11.30 4.22
C VAL A 456 13.98 -11.46 5.55
N PHE A 457 15.30 -11.64 5.50
CA PHE A 457 16.16 -11.86 6.66
C PHE A 457 17.06 -10.67 7.04
N THR A 458 16.89 -9.52 6.37
CA THR A 458 17.72 -8.33 6.57
C THR A 458 16.94 -7.10 7.00
N THR A 459 15.63 -7.25 7.26
CA THR A 459 14.76 -6.16 7.71
C THR A 459 14.83 -6.02 9.23
N SER A 460 15.17 -4.81 9.70
CA SER A 460 15.22 -4.48 11.13
C SER A 460 13.88 -3.95 11.65
N LEU A 461 13.68 -3.97 12.97
CA LEU A 461 12.52 -3.36 13.61
C LEU A 461 12.47 -1.84 13.37
N GLU A 462 13.62 -1.16 13.34
CA GLU A 462 13.70 0.27 13.01
C GLU A 462 13.21 0.56 11.59
N PHE A 463 13.57 -0.28 10.63
CA PHE A 463 13.11 -0.15 9.25
C PHE A 463 11.60 -0.34 9.13
N LEU A 464 11.05 -1.37 9.80
CA LEU A 464 9.60 -1.61 9.87
C LEU A 464 8.87 -0.43 10.51
N LYS A 465 9.43 0.13 11.59
CA LYS A 465 8.86 1.32 12.26
C LYS A 465 8.77 2.50 11.31
N VAL A 466 9.85 2.84 10.62
CA VAL A 466 9.87 4.00 9.72
C VAL A 466 8.85 3.83 8.58
N GLY A 467 8.77 2.64 7.99
CA GLY A 467 7.78 2.34 6.95
C GLY A 467 6.35 2.44 7.47
N SER A 468 6.07 1.86 8.63
CA SER A 468 4.74 1.93 9.27
C SER A 468 4.34 3.36 9.67
N ASP A 469 5.30 4.17 10.15
CA ASP A 469 5.04 5.58 10.45
C ASP A 469 4.71 6.38 9.19
N MET A 470 5.36 6.07 8.05
CA MET A 470 5.01 6.68 6.75
C MET A 470 3.61 6.29 6.29
N SER A 471 3.18 5.04 6.52
CA SER A 471 1.80 4.62 6.28
C SER A 471 0.83 5.39 7.19
N ALA A 472 1.17 5.59 8.47
CA ALA A 472 0.37 6.41 9.40
C ALA A 472 0.25 7.87 8.94
N ILE A 473 1.33 8.47 8.44
CA ILE A 473 1.30 9.80 7.83
C ILE A 473 0.41 9.82 6.59
N SER A 474 0.31 8.72 5.83
CA SER A 474 -0.59 8.58 4.68
C SER A 474 -2.06 8.38 5.08
N GLY A 475 -2.37 8.25 6.38
CA GLY A 475 -3.73 8.12 6.91
C GLY A 475 -4.11 6.68 7.31
N ILE A 476 -3.15 5.75 7.32
CA ILE A 476 -3.39 4.38 7.79
C ILE A 476 -3.43 4.37 9.31
N THR A 477 -4.49 3.78 9.85
CA THR A 477 -4.75 3.73 11.30
C THR A 477 -4.66 2.32 11.88
N HIS A 478 -4.50 1.30 11.04
CA HIS A 478 -4.41 -0.11 11.45
C HIS A 478 -3.42 -0.87 10.57
N SER A 479 -2.48 -1.55 11.20
CA SER A 479 -1.42 -2.31 10.53
C SER A 479 -1.75 -3.79 10.45
N VAL A 480 -1.50 -4.39 9.29
CA VAL A 480 -1.45 -5.84 9.09
C VAL A 480 -0.06 -6.18 8.59
N TRP A 481 0.78 -6.76 9.45
CA TRP A 481 2.15 -7.09 9.06
C TRP A 481 2.18 -8.16 7.98
N HIS A 482 3.02 -7.97 7.00
CA HIS A 482 3.32 -8.92 5.93
C HIS A 482 4.62 -9.68 6.28
N GLY A 483 4.65 -10.91 6.84
CA GLY A 483 3.59 -11.54 7.63
C GLY A 483 4.17 -12.76 8.34
N PHE A 484 3.38 -13.54 9.00
CA PHE A 484 3.79 -14.73 9.76
C PHE A 484 3.53 -16.00 8.94
N ASN A 485 4.59 -16.79 8.71
CA ASN A 485 4.47 -18.07 8.03
C ASN A 485 4.22 -19.18 9.02
N TYR A 486 3.12 -19.95 8.89
CA TYR A 486 2.94 -21.18 9.62
C TYR A 486 4.12 -22.11 9.35
N SER A 487 4.77 -22.59 10.41
CA SER A 487 5.91 -23.48 10.30
C SER A 487 6.08 -24.33 11.55
N PRO A 488 6.00 -25.69 11.46
CA PRO A 488 6.25 -26.56 12.60
C PRO A 488 7.63 -26.33 13.23
N LEU A 489 7.72 -26.54 14.55
CA LEU A 489 8.99 -26.39 15.27
C LEU A 489 10.09 -27.31 14.75
N GLU A 490 9.73 -28.48 14.27
CA GLU A 490 10.64 -29.50 13.73
C GLU A 490 11.16 -29.16 12.34
N ALA A 491 10.53 -28.19 11.64
CA ALA A 491 10.99 -27.79 10.32
C ALA A 491 12.43 -27.27 10.36
N GLU A 492 13.22 -27.70 9.37
CA GLU A 492 14.62 -27.27 9.22
C GLU A 492 14.73 -25.74 9.25
N PHE A 493 15.71 -25.21 9.98
CA PHE A 493 15.94 -23.78 10.06
C PHE A 493 16.07 -23.14 8.66
N PRO A 494 15.43 -21.99 8.38
CA PRO A 494 14.66 -21.13 9.30
C PRO A 494 13.19 -21.55 9.46
N GLY A 495 12.73 -22.61 8.86
CA GLY A 495 11.34 -23.05 8.80
C GLY A 495 10.74 -22.87 7.42
N TRP A 496 9.43 -23.01 7.32
CA TRP A 496 8.69 -22.80 6.08
C TRP A 496 8.51 -21.29 5.82
N VAL A 497 9.13 -20.77 4.77
CA VAL A 497 9.07 -19.36 4.41
C VAL A 497 8.61 -19.20 2.97
N GLN A 498 7.38 -18.78 2.77
CA GLN A 498 6.87 -18.44 1.45
C GLN A 498 7.39 -17.07 0.99
N TYR A 499 7.23 -16.06 1.83
CA TYR A 499 7.83 -14.71 1.75
C TYR A 499 7.44 -13.88 2.99
N GLY A 500 7.56 -12.58 2.90
CA GLY A 500 7.31 -11.65 3.99
C GLY A 500 8.58 -11.30 4.76
N THR A 501 8.52 -10.25 5.57
CA THR A 501 9.48 -10.06 6.64
C THR A 501 9.36 -11.26 7.58
N PHE A 502 10.49 -11.84 7.97
CA PHE A 502 10.49 -13.06 8.76
C PHE A 502 10.00 -12.78 10.19
N HIS A 503 8.70 -12.51 10.33
CA HIS A 503 8.01 -12.47 11.62
C HIS A 503 7.88 -13.91 12.12
N ASN A 504 8.82 -14.33 12.93
CA ASN A 504 8.88 -15.68 13.47
C ASN A 504 9.74 -15.70 14.73
N GLU A 505 9.44 -16.59 15.69
CA GLU A 505 10.19 -16.72 16.95
C GLU A 505 11.66 -17.10 16.75
N ARG A 506 12.04 -17.61 15.59
CA ARG A 506 13.43 -17.92 15.23
C ARG A 506 14.20 -16.71 14.72
N ASN A 507 13.54 -15.56 14.53
CA ASN A 507 14.23 -14.33 14.19
C ASN A 507 14.90 -13.74 15.43
N THR A 508 16.12 -13.28 15.26
CA THR A 508 16.94 -12.73 16.37
C THR A 508 16.28 -11.55 17.10
N TRP A 509 15.49 -10.73 16.37
CA TRP A 509 14.79 -9.60 17.00
C TRP A 509 13.40 -9.96 17.57
N TRP A 510 12.95 -11.19 17.46
CA TRP A 510 11.63 -11.58 17.96
C TRP A 510 11.38 -11.24 19.44
N PRO A 511 12.35 -11.41 20.36
CA PRO A 511 12.17 -11.02 21.75
C PRO A 511 11.83 -9.54 21.98
N TYR A 512 12.01 -8.69 20.94
CA TYR A 512 11.76 -7.26 21.00
C TYR A 512 10.57 -6.80 20.14
N VAL A 513 9.93 -7.69 19.38
CA VAL A 513 8.86 -7.34 18.44
C VAL A 513 7.66 -6.70 19.15
N ASN A 514 7.41 -7.06 20.40
CA ASN A 514 6.38 -6.42 21.22
C ASN A 514 6.59 -4.91 21.39
N LYS A 515 7.82 -4.41 21.34
CA LYS A 515 8.12 -2.96 21.39
C LYS A 515 7.59 -2.23 20.16
N LEU A 516 7.74 -2.84 18.97
CA LEU A 516 7.18 -2.33 17.73
C LEU A 516 5.64 -2.41 17.76
N ASN A 517 5.09 -3.54 18.19
CA ASN A 517 3.64 -3.73 18.24
C ASN A 517 2.95 -2.82 19.26
N ASP A 518 3.54 -2.62 20.45
CA ASP A 518 3.05 -1.65 21.44
C ASP A 518 3.15 -0.21 20.93
N TYR A 519 4.27 0.13 20.29
CA TYR A 519 4.50 1.43 19.67
C TYR A 519 3.41 1.75 18.65
N ARG A 520 3.16 0.83 17.73
CA ARG A 520 2.16 1.00 16.67
C ARG A 520 0.73 1.04 17.22
N ALA A 521 0.43 0.19 18.19
CA ALA A 521 -0.87 0.17 18.86
C ALA A 521 -1.19 1.50 19.57
N ARG A 522 -0.18 2.14 20.18
CA ARG A 522 -0.35 3.46 20.82
C ARG A 522 -0.70 4.53 19.79
N ILE A 523 -0.03 4.57 18.65
CA ILE A 523 -0.38 5.47 17.54
C ILE A 523 -1.78 5.17 17.04
N ALA A 524 -2.09 3.91 16.71
CA ALA A 524 -3.38 3.47 16.21
C ALA A 524 -4.54 3.85 17.16
N SER A 525 -4.32 3.74 18.48
CA SER A 525 -5.32 4.10 19.49
C SER A 525 -5.72 5.59 19.46
N GLN A 526 -4.84 6.45 18.98
CA GLN A 526 -5.13 7.88 18.81
C GLN A 526 -5.79 8.15 17.45
N LEU A 527 -5.22 7.61 16.37
CA LEU A 527 -5.66 7.90 15.02
C LEU A 527 -7.05 7.34 14.70
N GLN A 528 -7.40 6.15 15.22
CA GLN A 528 -8.75 5.56 15.04
C GLN A 528 -9.85 6.30 15.81
N ASN A 529 -9.49 7.24 16.66
CA ASN A 529 -10.44 8.07 17.44
C ASN A 529 -10.43 9.54 17.02
N ALA A 530 -9.90 9.84 15.83
CA ALA A 530 -9.77 11.20 15.33
C ALA A 530 -9.95 11.25 13.81
N ASP A 531 -10.33 12.40 13.29
CA ASP A 531 -10.43 12.66 11.86
C ASP A 531 -9.17 13.36 11.37
N MET A 532 -8.55 12.85 10.31
CA MET A 532 -7.43 13.51 9.68
C MET A 532 -7.89 14.82 9.03
N TYR A 533 -7.20 15.92 9.34
CA TYR A 533 -7.48 17.21 8.75
C TYR A 533 -7.03 17.24 7.29
N THR A 534 -7.95 17.56 6.40
CA THR A 534 -7.70 17.77 4.97
C THR A 534 -8.69 18.78 4.43
N ASP A 535 -8.25 19.85 3.79
CA ASP A 535 -9.07 20.90 3.19
C ASP A 535 -8.63 21.28 1.76
N ILE A 536 -7.62 20.55 1.26
CA ILE A 536 -7.14 20.61 -0.12
C ILE A 536 -7.50 19.30 -0.81
N ALA A 537 -8.04 19.39 -2.03
CA ALA A 537 -8.25 18.24 -2.91
C ALA A 537 -7.20 18.21 -4.03
N ILE A 538 -6.83 17.04 -4.49
CA ILE A 538 -5.92 16.82 -5.61
C ILE A 538 -6.60 15.89 -6.62
N LEU A 539 -6.77 16.37 -7.86
CA LEU A 539 -7.24 15.57 -8.99
C LEU A 539 -6.05 15.13 -9.85
N PRO A 540 -5.71 13.85 -9.86
CA PRO A 540 -4.68 13.29 -10.73
C PRO A 540 -5.20 13.05 -12.15
N ALA A 541 -4.30 12.89 -13.13
CA ALA A 541 -4.63 12.64 -14.54
C ALA A 541 -4.99 11.15 -14.81
N ASN A 542 -5.84 10.54 -14.00
CA ASN A 542 -6.19 9.11 -14.12
C ASN A 542 -6.84 8.77 -15.45
N TYR A 543 -7.75 9.61 -15.92
CA TYR A 543 -8.48 9.39 -17.16
C TYR A 543 -7.60 9.56 -18.40
N ASP A 544 -6.65 10.49 -18.38
CA ASP A 544 -5.64 10.60 -19.45
C ASP A 544 -4.78 9.35 -19.54
N MET A 545 -4.45 8.75 -18.40
CA MET A 545 -3.71 7.50 -18.35
C MET A 545 -4.50 6.36 -19.00
N TRP A 546 -5.78 6.21 -18.70
CA TRP A 546 -6.63 5.20 -19.34
C TRP A 546 -6.75 5.40 -20.85
N SER A 547 -6.77 6.64 -21.32
CA SER A 547 -6.79 6.95 -22.76
C SER A 547 -5.52 6.53 -23.49
N THR A 548 -4.36 6.66 -22.84
CA THR A 548 -3.06 6.45 -23.48
C THR A 548 -2.48 5.06 -23.24
N MET A 549 -2.67 4.49 -22.08
CA MET A 549 -2.07 3.21 -21.70
C MET A 549 -2.95 2.01 -22.02
N GLY A 550 -4.27 2.19 -22.13
CA GLY A 550 -5.22 1.09 -22.39
C GLY A 550 -5.14 0.00 -21.34
N VAL A 551 -4.92 -1.24 -21.76
CA VAL A 551 -4.76 -2.38 -20.84
C VAL A 551 -3.66 -2.10 -19.84
N GLN A 552 -3.99 -2.18 -18.57
CA GLN A 552 -3.07 -1.83 -17.51
C GLN A 552 -1.99 -2.90 -17.33
N THR A 553 -0.75 -2.44 -17.19
CA THR A 553 0.44 -3.29 -17.18
C THR A 553 0.92 -3.63 -15.78
N GLU A 554 0.50 -2.85 -14.81
CA GLU A 554 0.94 -2.94 -13.42
C GLU A 554 -0.28 -2.97 -12.52
N PRO A 555 -0.28 -3.75 -11.45
CA PRO A 555 -1.37 -3.72 -10.47
C PRO A 555 -1.53 -2.36 -9.79
N PHE A 556 -0.50 -1.52 -9.82
CA PHE A 556 -0.48 -0.18 -9.22
C PHE A 556 -0.22 0.93 -10.27
N PRO A 557 -0.99 1.01 -11.35
CA PRO A 557 -0.69 1.95 -12.44
C PRO A 557 -0.77 3.41 -12.00
N VAL A 558 -1.66 3.72 -11.09
CA VAL A 558 -1.83 5.05 -10.50
C VAL A 558 -0.54 5.53 -9.85
N ALA A 559 0.13 4.64 -9.12
CA ALA A 559 1.34 4.96 -8.38
C ALA A 559 2.55 5.20 -9.29
N LEU A 560 2.61 4.52 -10.42
CA LEU A 560 3.78 4.53 -11.30
C LEU A 560 3.69 5.53 -12.45
N ASN A 561 2.50 5.79 -12.93
CA ASN A 561 2.29 6.47 -14.22
C ASN A 561 1.64 7.85 -14.12
N ILE A 562 1.06 8.21 -12.98
CA ILE A 562 0.52 9.57 -12.81
C ILE A 562 1.67 10.55 -12.55
N PRO A 563 1.74 11.63 -13.36
CA PRO A 563 2.80 12.61 -13.20
C PRO A 563 2.82 13.20 -11.77
N TYR A 564 3.89 13.05 -11.07
CA TYR A 564 4.28 13.64 -9.78
C TYR A 564 3.15 14.00 -8.79
N THR A 565 1.99 13.37 -8.87
CA THR A 565 0.85 13.63 -7.96
C THR A 565 1.25 13.40 -6.49
N SER A 566 1.99 12.32 -6.21
CA SER A 566 2.50 12.04 -4.87
C SER A 566 3.44 13.12 -4.35
N LEU A 567 4.25 13.72 -5.22
CA LEU A 567 5.18 14.79 -4.83
C LEU A 567 4.43 16.08 -4.46
N ILE A 568 3.30 16.37 -5.13
CA ILE A 568 2.43 17.50 -4.76
C ILE A 568 1.80 17.25 -3.38
N TRP A 569 1.24 16.08 -3.15
CA TRP A 569 0.70 15.71 -1.84
C TRP A 569 1.78 15.80 -0.75
N GLU A 570 2.97 15.25 -1.00
CA GLU A 570 4.08 15.33 -0.06
C GLU A 570 4.50 16.78 0.23
N ALA A 571 4.57 17.64 -0.77
CA ALA A 571 4.91 19.03 -0.58
C ALA A 571 3.87 19.79 0.26
N ILE A 572 2.59 19.46 0.10
CA ILE A 572 1.49 20.04 0.90
C ILE A 572 1.66 19.69 2.39
N HIS A 573 1.76 18.40 2.71
CA HIS A 573 1.79 18.02 4.13
C HIS A 573 3.11 18.37 4.82
N LYS A 574 4.24 18.35 4.11
CA LYS A 574 5.54 18.78 4.64
C LYS A 574 5.58 20.30 4.94
N ASN A 575 4.70 21.07 4.34
CA ASN A 575 4.49 22.50 4.66
C ASN A 575 3.39 22.77 5.69
N GLY A 576 2.83 21.73 6.32
CA GLY A 576 1.82 21.86 7.35
C GLY A 576 0.37 21.91 6.86
N GLY A 577 0.13 21.61 5.59
CA GLY A 577 -1.22 21.44 5.01
C GLY A 577 -1.73 20.02 5.14
N GLY A 578 -2.95 19.77 4.69
CA GLY A 578 -3.57 18.46 4.57
C GLY A 578 -4.36 18.34 3.28
N ALA A 579 -4.19 17.24 2.55
CA ALA A 579 -4.87 17.02 1.28
C ALA A 579 -5.39 15.59 1.13
N ASP A 580 -6.45 15.43 0.33
CA ASP A 580 -6.97 14.16 -0.15
C ASP A 580 -6.94 14.09 -1.67
N TYR A 581 -6.79 12.89 -2.22
CA TYR A 581 -7.06 12.64 -3.61
C TYR A 581 -8.56 12.58 -3.85
N VAL A 582 -8.98 13.04 -5.01
CA VAL A 582 -10.36 12.97 -5.49
C VAL A 582 -10.36 12.54 -6.96
N SER A 583 -11.43 11.87 -7.37
CA SER A 583 -11.64 11.49 -8.76
C SER A 583 -12.61 12.44 -9.45
N GLU A 584 -12.71 12.30 -10.77
CA GLU A 584 -13.72 12.98 -11.60
C GLU A 584 -15.15 12.67 -11.14
N ILE A 585 -15.41 11.42 -10.71
CA ILE A 585 -16.73 10.98 -10.22
C ILE A 585 -17.04 11.67 -8.90
N ILE A 586 -16.10 11.68 -7.96
CA ILE A 586 -16.24 12.36 -6.66
C ILE A 586 -16.51 13.86 -6.87
N LEU A 587 -15.78 14.50 -7.79
CA LEU A 587 -16.00 15.92 -8.09
C LEU A 587 -17.40 16.19 -8.66
N ARG A 588 -17.89 15.37 -9.59
CA ARG A 588 -19.25 15.52 -10.13
C ARG A 588 -20.34 15.34 -9.07
N ASP A 589 -20.16 14.37 -8.19
CA ASP A 589 -21.12 14.02 -7.14
C ASP A 589 -21.05 14.98 -5.93
N ALA A 590 -19.97 15.74 -5.80
CA ALA A 590 -19.82 16.75 -4.75
C ALA A 590 -20.85 17.86 -4.88
N THR A 591 -21.26 18.43 -3.75
CA THR A 591 -22.04 19.66 -3.71
C THR A 591 -21.15 20.86 -3.45
N VAL A 592 -21.50 22.00 -4.03
CA VAL A 592 -20.78 23.26 -3.77
C VAL A 592 -21.55 24.06 -2.73
N ARG A 593 -20.90 24.39 -1.61
CA ARG A 593 -21.49 25.23 -0.54
C ARG A 593 -20.43 26.19 -0.01
N ASN A 594 -20.78 27.48 0.05
CA ASN A 594 -19.90 28.53 0.60
C ASN A 594 -18.46 28.50 0.02
N GLY A 595 -18.32 28.29 -1.28
CA GLY A 595 -17.02 28.23 -1.93
C GLY A 595 -16.21 26.97 -1.59
N LYS A 596 -16.88 25.88 -1.21
CA LYS A 596 -16.24 24.60 -0.93
C LYS A 596 -16.90 23.47 -1.69
N LEU A 597 -16.09 22.50 -2.13
CA LEU A 597 -16.52 21.20 -2.60
C LEU A 597 -16.79 20.31 -1.39
N CYS A 598 -18.03 19.84 -1.25
CA CYS A 598 -18.47 19.02 -0.12
C CYS A 598 -18.83 17.63 -0.58
N TYR A 599 -18.18 16.64 -0.01
CA TYR A 599 -18.47 15.22 -0.24
C TYR A 599 -18.42 14.46 1.10
N GLY A 600 -19.53 13.81 1.49
CA GLY A 600 -19.65 13.23 2.82
C GLY A 600 -19.34 14.25 3.92
N PRO A 601 -18.46 13.93 4.88
CA PRO A 601 -18.06 14.86 5.93
C PRO A 601 -16.94 15.86 5.52
N LYS A 602 -16.39 15.73 4.30
CA LYS A 602 -15.25 16.54 3.85
C LYS A 602 -15.69 17.78 3.09
N GLU A 603 -14.90 18.86 3.26
CA GLU A 603 -15.10 20.14 2.61
C GLU A 603 -13.75 20.69 2.14
N TYR A 604 -13.60 20.90 0.84
CA TYR A 604 -12.35 21.38 0.22
C TYR A 604 -12.54 22.77 -0.37
N GLY A 605 -11.77 23.75 0.11
CA GLY A 605 -11.76 25.11 -0.43
C GLY A 605 -10.77 25.31 -1.57
N THR A 606 -9.89 24.36 -1.79
CA THR A 606 -8.82 24.40 -2.79
C THR A 606 -8.72 23.05 -3.51
N LEU A 607 -8.59 23.12 -4.84
CA LEU A 607 -8.36 21.95 -5.70
C LEU A 607 -7.11 22.15 -6.54
N PHE A 608 -6.20 21.19 -6.51
CA PHE A 608 -5.10 21.08 -7.47
C PHE A 608 -5.45 20.06 -8.56
N ILE A 609 -5.26 20.45 -9.82
CA ILE A 609 -5.42 19.59 -10.99
C ILE A 609 -4.04 19.36 -11.59
N VAL A 610 -3.56 18.10 -11.59
CA VAL A 610 -2.17 17.75 -11.92
C VAL A 610 -2.07 17.24 -13.36
N GLU A 611 -1.64 18.10 -14.27
CA GLU A 611 -1.40 17.80 -15.70
C GLU A 611 -2.59 17.14 -16.45
N VAL A 612 -3.82 17.37 -16.01
CA VAL A 612 -5.00 16.84 -16.69
C VAL A 612 -5.18 17.51 -18.04
N THR A 613 -5.11 16.73 -19.11
CA THR A 613 -5.35 17.15 -20.50
C THR A 613 -6.81 16.98 -20.87
N SER A 614 -7.39 15.84 -20.47
CA SER A 614 -8.74 15.46 -20.84
C SER A 614 -9.63 15.30 -19.61
N THR A 615 -10.85 15.83 -19.69
CA THR A 615 -11.84 15.72 -18.65
C THR A 615 -13.26 15.66 -19.24
N THR A 616 -14.28 15.56 -18.41
CA THR A 616 -15.67 15.56 -18.88
C THR A 616 -16.29 16.96 -18.81
N PRO A 617 -17.24 17.30 -19.70
CA PRO A 617 -17.99 18.56 -19.59
C PRO A 617 -18.68 18.70 -18.23
N GLU A 618 -19.16 17.60 -17.67
CA GLU A 618 -19.85 17.54 -16.36
C GLU A 618 -18.88 17.91 -15.21
N THR A 619 -17.66 17.43 -15.25
CA THR A 619 -16.61 17.79 -14.28
C THR A 619 -16.29 19.28 -14.36
N LEU A 620 -16.09 19.82 -15.59
CA LEU A 620 -15.83 21.24 -15.74
C LEU A 620 -17.02 22.12 -15.32
N ALA A 621 -18.25 21.70 -15.56
CA ALA A 621 -19.43 22.41 -15.07
C ALA A 621 -19.43 22.49 -13.52
N LYS A 622 -19.05 21.40 -12.84
CA LYS A 622 -18.90 21.40 -11.39
C LYS A 622 -17.77 22.33 -10.93
N LEU A 623 -16.65 22.35 -11.64
CA LEU A 623 -15.55 23.29 -11.34
C LEU A 623 -15.97 24.76 -11.59
N GLU A 624 -16.77 25.03 -12.61
CA GLU A 624 -17.32 26.37 -12.85
C GLU A 624 -18.25 26.79 -11.70
N GLU A 625 -19.10 25.91 -11.20
CA GLU A 625 -19.92 26.14 -10.00
C GLU A 625 -19.04 26.46 -8.77
N PHE A 626 -17.99 25.66 -8.57
CA PHE A 626 -17.07 25.80 -7.47
C PHE A 626 -16.31 27.13 -7.50
N VAL A 627 -15.75 27.51 -8.64
CA VAL A 627 -15.01 28.75 -8.84
C VAL A 627 -15.94 29.97 -8.67
N LYS A 628 -17.16 29.95 -9.26
CA LYS A 628 -18.18 30.99 -9.06
C LYS A 628 -18.60 31.14 -7.60
N GLY A 629 -18.59 30.07 -6.85
CA GLY A 629 -18.86 30.06 -5.41
C GLY A 629 -17.71 30.60 -4.53
N GLY A 630 -16.56 30.93 -5.13
CA GLY A 630 -15.37 31.43 -4.42
C GLY A 630 -14.30 30.37 -4.13
N GLY A 631 -14.49 29.15 -4.57
CA GLY A 631 -13.48 28.08 -4.50
C GLY A 631 -12.29 28.35 -5.41
N ARG A 632 -11.15 27.74 -5.13
CA ARG A 632 -9.91 27.96 -5.86
C ARG A 632 -9.44 26.69 -6.56
N VAL A 633 -9.14 26.78 -7.84
CA VAL A 633 -8.61 25.70 -8.67
C VAL A 633 -7.23 26.10 -9.20
N PHE A 634 -6.24 25.26 -8.94
CA PHE A 634 -4.89 25.41 -9.44
C PHE A 634 -4.58 24.30 -10.44
N CYS A 635 -4.49 24.64 -11.72
CA CYS A 635 -4.06 23.73 -12.78
C CYS A 635 -2.53 23.75 -12.84
N ILE A 636 -1.88 22.61 -12.66
CA ILE A 636 -0.42 22.50 -12.73
C ILE A 636 -0.03 22.03 -14.14
N GLY A 637 0.85 22.78 -14.78
CA GLY A 637 1.40 22.49 -16.11
C GLY A 637 0.50 22.87 -17.27
N LYS A 638 -0.79 22.58 -17.19
CA LYS A 638 -1.75 22.89 -18.27
C LYS A 638 -3.19 23.02 -17.78
N TYR A 639 -4.02 23.62 -18.57
CA TYR A 639 -5.47 23.55 -18.44
C TYR A 639 -6.00 22.32 -19.18
N PRO A 640 -7.16 21.76 -18.81
CA PRO A 640 -7.87 20.78 -19.65
C PRO A 640 -8.17 21.35 -21.04
N GLU A 641 -8.01 20.54 -22.09
CA GLU A 641 -8.09 20.97 -23.49
C GLU A 641 -9.15 20.22 -24.28
N LYS A 642 -9.48 18.99 -23.91
CA LYS A 642 -10.40 18.12 -24.64
C LYS A 642 -11.22 17.22 -23.74
N SER A 643 -12.28 16.65 -24.34
CA SER A 643 -13.13 15.68 -23.67
C SER A 643 -12.58 14.25 -23.78
N LEU A 644 -13.16 13.35 -23.02
CA LEU A 644 -12.90 11.92 -23.00
C LEU A 644 -14.02 11.15 -23.77
N GLY A 645 -13.69 9.94 -24.25
CA GLY A 645 -14.60 9.10 -24.98
C GLY A 645 -14.84 9.51 -26.44
N LEU A 646 -15.30 8.54 -27.27
CA LEU A 646 -15.42 8.75 -28.72
C LEU A 646 -16.72 9.41 -29.12
N LYS A 647 -17.85 9.07 -28.48
CA LYS A 647 -19.15 9.56 -28.91
C LYS A 647 -19.26 11.07 -28.77
N ASP A 648 -19.70 11.73 -29.88
CA ASP A 648 -19.92 13.19 -29.94
C ASP A 648 -18.72 14.04 -29.47
N PHE A 649 -17.48 13.53 -29.64
CA PHE A 649 -16.29 14.13 -29.05
C PHE A 649 -16.03 15.55 -29.55
N GLU A 650 -16.30 15.85 -30.82
CA GLU A 650 -16.07 17.20 -31.39
C GLU A 650 -16.92 18.25 -30.68
N ALA A 651 -18.19 17.96 -30.43
CA ALA A 651 -19.09 18.85 -29.70
C ALA A 651 -18.69 18.99 -28.22
N ARG A 652 -18.24 17.89 -27.61
CA ARG A 652 -17.77 17.87 -26.20
C ARG A 652 -16.44 18.60 -26.03
N ASP A 653 -15.50 18.47 -26.98
CA ASP A 653 -14.24 19.22 -26.97
C ASP A 653 -14.49 20.72 -27.04
N LYS A 654 -15.47 21.14 -27.87
CA LYS A 654 -15.90 22.53 -27.93
C LYS A 654 -16.45 23.01 -26.59
N GLN A 655 -17.28 22.21 -25.92
CA GLN A 655 -17.79 22.53 -24.57
C GLN A 655 -16.64 22.70 -23.57
N ILE A 656 -15.63 21.78 -23.58
CA ILE A 656 -14.44 21.89 -22.72
C ILE A 656 -13.75 23.25 -22.95
N THR A 657 -13.40 23.57 -24.21
CA THR A 657 -12.67 24.79 -24.53
C THR A 657 -13.44 26.07 -24.17
N GLU A 658 -14.76 26.07 -24.39
CA GLU A 658 -15.62 27.20 -24.03
C GLU A 658 -15.73 27.38 -22.52
N THR A 659 -15.84 26.27 -21.76
CA THR A 659 -15.94 26.34 -20.29
C THR A 659 -14.60 26.78 -19.70
N VAL A 660 -13.48 26.25 -20.19
CA VAL A 660 -12.16 26.70 -19.75
C VAL A 660 -11.94 28.18 -20.05
N ALA A 661 -12.41 28.67 -21.22
CA ALA A 661 -12.32 30.09 -21.53
C ALA A 661 -13.09 30.96 -20.53
N ARG A 662 -14.30 30.58 -20.14
CA ARG A 662 -15.07 31.27 -19.08
C ARG A 662 -14.38 31.20 -17.72
N LEU A 663 -13.83 30.03 -17.36
CA LEU A 663 -13.11 29.86 -16.09
C LEU A 663 -11.89 30.77 -15.99
N LYS A 664 -11.16 30.98 -17.07
CA LYS A 664 -9.99 31.90 -17.14
C LYS A 664 -10.30 33.35 -16.84
N GLU A 665 -11.57 33.74 -16.87
CA GLU A 665 -12.01 35.09 -16.43
C GLU A 665 -11.87 35.29 -14.91
N TYR A 666 -11.91 34.21 -14.15
CA TYR A 666 -11.75 34.17 -12.68
C TYR A 666 -10.27 34.03 -12.29
N LYS A 667 -9.46 35.05 -12.58
CA LYS A 667 -7.99 35.04 -12.51
C LYS A 667 -7.41 34.65 -11.14
N ASP A 668 -8.14 34.93 -10.05
CA ASP A 668 -7.70 34.64 -8.68
C ASP A 668 -8.16 33.27 -8.19
N ASN A 669 -9.13 32.67 -8.87
CA ASN A 669 -9.78 31.41 -8.48
C ASN A 669 -9.51 30.24 -9.46
N PHE A 670 -9.12 30.53 -10.70
CA PHE A 670 -8.77 29.52 -11.69
C PHE A 670 -7.39 29.83 -12.29
N VAL A 671 -6.35 29.24 -11.71
CA VAL A 671 -4.97 29.65 -11.88
C VAL A 671 -4.16 28.55 -12.56
N LEU A 672 -3.39 28.93 -13.58
CA LEU A 672 -2.36 28.06 -14.15
C LEU A 672 -1.05 28.27 -13.38
N LEU A 673 -0.52 27.18 -12.85
CA LEU A 673 0.81 27.14 -12.24
C LEU A 673 1.79 26.42 -13.17
N GLU A 674 3.01 26.93 -13.23
CA GLU A 674 4.09 26.22 -13.90
C GLU A 674 4.40 24.93 -13.14
N LYS A 675 4.76 23.89 -13.89
CA LYS A 675 5.24 22.65 -13.33
C LYS A 675 6.50 22.90 -12.50
N PRO A 676 6.59 22.39 -11.27
CA PRO A 676 7.82 22.47 -10.48
C PRO A 676 8.99 21.78 -11.21
N ALA A 677 10.18 22.32 -11.09
CA ALA A 677 11.39 21.67 -11.54
C ALA A 677 11.65 20.40 -10.72
N ASP A 678 12.30 19.42 -11.33
CA ASP A 678 12.63 18.16 -10.69
C ASP A 678 13.44 18.40 -9.39
N GLY A 679 13.06 17.71 -8.33
CA GLY A 679 13.64 17.87 -7.00
C GLY A 679 13.27 19.17 -6.27
N LYS A 680 12.45 20.06 -6.84
CA LYS A 680 12.10 21.37 -6.27
C LYS A 680 10.63 21.47 -5.81
N TYR A 681 9.91 20.37 -5.71
CA TYR A 681 8.48 20.36 -5.37
C TYR A 681 8.17 21.02 -4.03
N LEU A 682 9.00 20.76 -3.02
CA LEU A 682 8.80 21.30 -1.67
C LEU A 682 8.94 22.83 -1.65
N GLU A 683 10.02 23.35 -2.22
CA GLU A 683 10.29 24.77 -2.33
C GLU A 683 9.24 25.49 -3.20
N TRP A 684 8.86 24.86 -4.34
CA TRP A 684 7.82 25.35 -5.21
C TRP A 684 6.49 25.52 -4.48
N TYR A 685 6.06 24.48 -3.71
CA TYR A 685 4.80 24.57 -2.97
C TYR A 685 4.85 25.59 -1.84
N THR A 686 5.98 25.74 -1.14
CA THR A 686 6.17 26.82 -0.16
C THR A 686 5.87 28.17 -0.77
N GLY A 687 6.42 28.46 -1.97
CA GLY A 687 6.13 29.70 -2.70
C GLY A 687 4.66 29.85 -3.12
N VAL A 688 4.03 28.77 -3.59
CA VAL A 688 2.60 28.76 -3.96
C VAL A 688 1.73 28.99 -2.72
N MET A 689 2.01 28.30 -1.63
CA MET A 689 1.29 28.43 -0.37
C MET A 689 1.34 29.87 0.16
N GLU A 690 2.50 30.51 0.16
CA GLU A 690 2.67 31.89 0.65
C GLU A 690 2.00 32.89 -0.30
N LYS A 691 2.21 32.77 -1.61
CA LYS A 691 1.62 33.68 -2.62
C LYS A 691 0.10 33.70 -2.59
N TYR A 692 -0.53 32.55 -2.43
CA TYR A 692 -1.98 32.42 -2.48
C TYR A 692 -2.61 32.25 -1.09
N ASN A 693 -1.82 32.34 -0.02
CA ASN A 693 -2.26 32.13 1.35
C ASN A 693 -3.09 30.85 1.48
N LEU A 694 -2.49 29.71 1.10
CA LEU A 694 -3.16 28.42 1.15
C LEU A 694 -3.27 27.90 2.59
N PRO A 695 -4.30 27.10 2.88
CA PRO A 695 -4.54 26.60 4.23
C PRO A 695 -3.39 25.72 4.73
N HIS A 696 -3.05 25.92 6.00
CA HIS A 696 -2.09 25.11 6.74
C HIS A 696 -2.44 25.15 8.23
N THR A 697 -2.19 24.06 8.93
CA THR A 697 -2.57 23.89 10.34
C THR A 697 -1.41 24.12 11.31
N LEU A 698 -0.19 24.12 10.79
CA LEU A 698 1.02 24.57 11.44
C LEU A 698 1.97 25.13 10.37
N LYS A 699 2.93 25.95 10.75
CA LYS A 699 3.99 26.41 9.86
C LYS A 699 5.31 25.78 10.29
N ILE A 700 5.99 25.14 9.35
CA ILE A 700 7.35 24.62 9.50
C ILE A 700 8.30 25.60 8.82
N SER A 701 9.27 26.16 9.57
CA SER A 701 10.13 27.22 9.05
C SER A 701 11.10 26.75 7.96
N ASN A 702 11.60 25.50 8.10
CA ASN A 702 12.48 24.88 7.15
C ASN A 702 11.89 23.50 6.77
N PRO A 703 10.89 23.46 5.87
CA PRO A 703 10.35 22.18 5.42
C PRO A 703 11.44 21.31 4.84
N ASP A 704 11.47 20.05 5.24
CA ASP A 704 12.49 19.08 4.86
C ASP A 704 11.86 17.84 4.21
N ARG A 705 12.58 17.20 3.31
CA ARG A 705 12.14 16.01 2.60
C ARG A 705 11.75 14.86 3.54
N PHE A 706 12.44 14.72 4.66
CA PHE A 706 12.26 13.64 5.62
C PHE A 706 11.44 14.03 6.84
N LEU A 707 11.04 15.29 6.98
CA LEU A 707 10.17 15.76 8.05
C LEU A 707 8.72 15.73 7.56
N LEU A 708 7.96 14.74 8.02
CA LEU A 708 6.59 14.49 7.61
C LEU A 708 5.64 14.79 8.76
N GLN A 709 4.43 15.28 8.44
CA GLN A 709 3.43 15.56 9.45
C GLN A 709 2.00 15.41 8.93
N ASN A 710 1.06 15.12 9.85
CA ASN A 710 -0.37 15.29 9.63
C ASN A 710 -1.07 15.68 10.91
N GLN A 711 -2.14 16.45 10.78
CA GLN A 711 -3.03 16.80 11.88
C GLN A 711 -4.24 15.88 11.92
N TYR A 712 -4.66 15.55 13.13
CA TYR A 712 -5.90 14.85 13.44
C TYR A 712 -6.70 15.65 14.47
N VAL A 713 -8.01 15.61 14.35
CA VAL A 713 -8.93 16.31 15.27
C VAL A 713 -9.88 15.29 15.91
N THR A 714 -9.95 15.29 17.23
CA THR A 714 -10.81 14.39 17.98
C THR A 714 -12.22 14.95 18.17
N ASP A 715 -13.17 14.13 18.60
CA ASP A 715 -14.57 14.54 18.84
C ASP A 715 -14.71 15.61 19.95
N ASP A 716 -13.76 15.69 20.87
CA ASP A 716 -13.75 16.74 21.92
C ASP A 716 -13.01 18.02 21.49
N GLY A 717 -12.57 18.09 20.23
CA GLY A 717 -11.89 19.23 19.65
C GLY A 717 -10.42 19.36 20.04
N SER A 718 -9.79 18.25 20.44
CA SER A 718 -8.33 18.21 20.62
C SER A 718 -7.65 18.16 19.26
N ASP A 719 -6.53 18.86 19.12
CA ASP A 719 -5.66 18.78 17.95
C ASP A 719 -4.49 17.85 18.26
N MET A 720 -4.22 16.94 17.34
CA MET A 720 -3.08 16.03 17.40
C MET A 720 -2.27 16.13 16.11
N PHE A 721 -0.96 16.30 16.24
CA PHE A 721 -0.04 16.31 15.11
C PHE A 721 0.87 15.08 15.22
N LEU A 722 0.78 14.18 14.26
CA LEU A 722 1.76 13.12 14.09
C LEU A 722 2.90 13.70 13.27
N ILE A 723 4.10 13.79 13.85
CA ILE A 723 5.27 14.36 13.18
C ILE A 723 6.41 13.37 13.30
N MET A 724 7.06 13.08 12.16
CA MET A 724 8.17 12.14 12.10
C MET A 724 9.36 12.69 11.32
N ASN A 725 10.56 12.25 11.74
CA ASN A 725 11.75 12.28 10.92
C ASN A 725 11.95 10.90 10.29
N ALA A 726 11.74 10.80 8.98
CA ALA A 726 11.90 9.54 8.25
C ALA A 726 13.36 9.18 7.92
N HIS A 727 14.31 10.07 8.21
CA HIS A 727 15.74 9.78 8.00
C HIS A 727 16.27 8.89 9.12
N MET A 728 16.92 7.77 8.76
CA MET A 728 17.36 6.76 9.73
C MET A 728 18.73 7.03 10.36
N SER A 729 19.45 8.04 9.92
CA SER A 729 20.79 8.35 10.42
C SER A 729 21.04 9.82 10.76
N GLU A 730 20.16 10.74 10.32
CA GLU A 730 20.31 12.16 10.54
C GLU A 730 19.13 12.77 11.28
N ALA A 731 19.41 13.66 12.20
CA ALA A 731 18.39 14.46 12.88
C ALA A 731 17.89 15.61 11.99
N ARG A 732 16.70 16.11 12.32
CA ARG A 732 16.10 17.30 11.71
C ARG A 732 15.71 18.30 12.78
N GLU A 733 16.13 19.53 12.62
CA GLU A 733 15.82 20.64 13.50
C GLU A 733 15.01 21.70 12.75
N THR A 734 13.93 22.17 13.38
CA THR A 734 13.08 23.19 12.77
C THR A 734 12.32 24.01 13.82
N ASP A 735 11.93 25.20 13.45
CA ASP A 735 10.94 25.98 14.18
C ASP A 735 9.55 25.62 13.68
N ILE A 736 8.66 25.27 14.60
CA ILE A 736 7.24 24.97 14.34
C ILE A 736 6.41 26.09 14.97
N ILE A 737 5.45 26.61 14.20
CA ILE A 737 4.54 27.67 14.66
C ILE A 737 3.12 27.12 14.58
N PHE A 738 2.46 27.00 15.74
CA PHE A 738 1.07 26.61 15.87
C PHE A 738 0.16 27.83 15.91
N PRO A 739 -0.94 27.86 15.15
CA PRO A 739 -1.85 28.97 15.15
C PRO A 739 -2.65 29.05 16.50
N LYS A 740 -3.20 30.19 16.79
CA LYS A 740 -4.02 30.40 18.01
C LYS A 740 -5.24 29.48 18.09
N SER A 741 -5.79 29.05 16.95
CA SER A 741 -6.88 28.05 16.88
C SER A 741 -6.51 26.73 17.52
N VAL A 742 -5.23 26.35 17.44
CA VAL A 742 -4.68 25.13 18.03
C VAL A 742 -4.32 25.33 19.51
N THR A 743 -3.69 26.46 19.86
CA THR A 743 -3.05 26.65 21.18
C THR A 743 -3.95 27.31 22.23
N ALA A 744 -4.93 28.13 21.82
CA ALA A 744 -5.71 28.93 22.75
C ALA A 744 -6.55 28.07 23.70
N GLY A 745 -6.31 28.24 25.03
CA GLY A 745 -7.04 27.53 26.07
C GLY A 745 -6.77 26.01 26.15
N LYS A 746 -5.71 25.52 25.50
CA LYS A 746 -5.29 24.12 25.52
C LYS A 746 -3.92 23.96 26.16
N HIS A 747 -3.68 22.81 26.77
CA HIS A 747 -2.36 22.37 27.21
C HIS A 747 -1.65 21.67 26.03
N ALA A 748 -0.35 21.88 25.93
CA ALA A 748 0.48 21.26 24.89
C ALA A 748 1.26 20.08 25.46
N TRP A 749 1.07 18.91 24.87
CA TRP A 749 1.69 17.65 25.29
C TRP A 749 2.48 17.02 24.16
N LEU A 750 3.59 16.41 24.47
CA LEU A 750 4.26 15.41 23.63
C LEU A 750 3.88 14.02 24.16
N TYR A 751 3.28 13.20 23.33
CA TYR A 751 3.08 11.78 23.59
C TYR A 751 4.17 10.99 22.87
N ASP A 752 4.92 10.21 23.66
CA ASP A 752 6.00 9.37 23.13
C ASP A 752 5.49 7.94 22.93
N PRO A 753 5.30 7.49 21.69
CA PRO A 753 4.77 6.15 21.43
C PRO A 753 5.71 5.03 21.88
N ALA A 754 7.02 5.28 21.94
CA ALA A 754 7.99 4.27 22.38
C ALA A 754 7.83 3.93 23.87
N SER A 755 7.59 4.92 24.71
CA SER A 755 7.45 4.72 26.16
C SER A 755 6.01 4.70 26.67
N GLY A 756 5.03 5.15 25.87
CA GLY A 756 3.65 5.34 26.32
C GLY A 756 3.47 6.49 27.32
N LYS A 757 4.45 7.34 27.47
CA LYS A 757 4.45 8.50 28.39
C LYS A 757 4.09 9.78 27.66
N ARG A 758 3.64 10.77 28.46
CA ARG A 758 3.47 12.13 27.98
C ARG A 758 4.41 13.08 28.71
N PHE A 759 4.74 14.14 28.02
CA PHE A 759 5.59 15.24 28.50
C PHE A 759 4.94 16.58 28.19
N VAL A 760 5.28 17.63 28.95
CA VAL A 760 4.90 19.00 28.62
C VAL A 760 5.72 19.44 27.41
N LEU A 761 5.05 19.82 26.32
CA LEU A 761 5.68 20.33 25.11
C LEU A 761 6.06 21.81 25.30
N PRO A 762 7.28 22.25 25.02
CA PRO A 762 7.77 23.61 25.30
C PRO A 762 7.31 24.62 24.23
N VAL A 763 6.01 24.81 24.07
CA VAL A 763 5.44 25.80 23.14
C VAL A 763 5.39 27.15 23.78
N GLY A 764 5.94 28.18 23.14
CA GLY A 764 5.90 29.58 23.57
C GLY A 764 4.50 30.16 23.54
N LYS A 765 4.27 31.28 24.22
CA LYS A 765 2.98 32.00 24.25
C LYS A 765 2.54 32.50 22.86
N ASP A 766 3.48 32.67 21.96
CA ASP A 766 3.28 33.05 20.56
C ASP A 766 2.97 31.83 19.65
N GLY A 767 2.89 30.65 20.24
CA GLY A 767 2.70 29.38 19.48
C GLY A 767 3.97 28.83 18.85
N LYS A 768 5.12 29.49 19.06
CA LYS A 768 6.40 29.06 18.45
C LYS A 768 7.12 28.05 19.33
N MET A 769 7.75 27.08 18.68
CA MET A 769 8.59 26.07 19.31
C MET A 769 9.75 25.71 18.40
N HIS A 770 10.97 25.64 18.96
CA HIS A 770 12.09 24.99 18.31
C HIS A 770 12.13 23.52 18.71
N PHE A 771 12.27 22.60 17.76
CA PHE A 771 12.29 21.18 18.05
C PHE A 771 13.28 20.42 17.15
N ARG A 772 14.00 19.48 17.79
CA ARG A 772 14.90 18.57 17.12
C ARG A 772 14.28 17.16 17.13
N PHE A 773 14.09 16.58 15.96
CA PHE A 773 13.74 15.17 15.77
C PHE A 773 15.03 14.38 15.50
N GLY A 774 15.37 13.44 16.37
CA GLY A 774 16.45 12.49 16.12
C GLY A 774 16.13 11.57 14.94
N PRO A 775 17.08 10.76 14.48
CA PRO A 775 16.85 9.77 13.43
C PRO A 775 15.69 8.83 13.77
N SER A 776 14.82 8.54 12.81
CA SER A 776 13.67 7.65 12.97
C SER A 776 12.69 8.04 14.10
N GLU A 777 12.75 9.23 14.65
CA GLU A 777 11.86 9.65 15.73
C GLU A 777 10.50 10.11 15.19
N THR A 778 9.45 9.73 15.92
CA THR A 778 8.07 10.10 15.66
C THR A 778 7.37 10.40 16.97
N TYR A 779 6.65 11.52 17.04
CA TYR A 779 5.90 11.94 18.20
C TYR A 779 4.50 12.41 17.83
N LEU A 780 3.58 12.32 18.81
CA LEU A 780 2.28 12.96 18.73
C LEU A 780 2.32 14.24 19.58
N PHE A 781 2.16 15.39 18.95
CA PHE A 781 1.97 16.66 19.64
C PHE A 781 0.48 16.90 19.82
N VAL A 782 0.04 16.91 21.08
CA VAL A 782 -1.39 16.92 21.42
C VAL A 782 -1.73 18.21 22.15
N PHE A 783 -2.73 18.91 21.63
CA PHE A 783 -3.29 20.14 22.22
C PHE A 783 -4.72 19.89 22.68
N ASN A 784 -4.94 19.84 23.97
CA ASN A 784 -6.26 19.58 24.55
C ASN A 784 -6.48 20.31 25.86
N LYS A 785 -7.70 20.21 26.39
CA LYS A 785 -8.08 20.83 27.67
C LYS A 785 -7.74 19.98 28.89
N MET A 786 -7.15 18.81 28.71
CA MET A 786 -6.80 17.92 29.80
C MET A 786 -5.60 18.48 30.58
N GLY A 787 -5.83 18.93 31.79
CA GLY A 787 -4.78 19.33 32.71
C GLY A 787 -4.01 18.11 33.30
N GLY A 788 -3.12 18.42 34.22
CA GLY A 788 -2.34 17.44 34.98
C GLY A 788 -0.85 17.76 34.98
N SER A 789 -0.09 17.05 35.81
CA SER A 789 1.37 17.17 35.85
C SER A 789 2.02 16.16 34.93
N ALA A 790 3.07 16.58 34.23
CA ALA A 790 3.98 15.72 33.49
C ALA A 790 5.36 16.41 33.52
N PRO A 791 6.46 15.66 33.38
CA PRO A 791 7.78 16.28 33.23
C PRO A 791 7.83 17.07 31.92
N ALA A 792 8.61 18.12 31.87
CA ALA A 792 8.92 18.82 30.64
C ALA A 792 9.68 17.88 29.69
N TRP A 793 9.37 17.97 28.41
CA TRP A 793 10.18 17.27 27.40
C TRP A 793 11.62 17.78 27.43
N LYS A 794 12.55 16.87 27.51
CA LYS A 794 13.97 17.16 27.41
C LYS A 794 14.62 16.12 26.52
N GLN A 795 15.27 16.58 25.50
CA GLN A 795 16.10 15.72 24.65
C GLN A 795 17.38 15.35 25.39
N LEU A 796 17.80 14.11 25.23
CA LEU A 796 19.09 13.70 25.76
C LEU A 796 20.22 14.40 24.99
N PRO A 797 21.21 14.95 25.64
CA PRO A 797 22.35 15.55 24.95
C PRO A 797 23.15 14.46 24.22
N LEU A 798 23.76 14.80 23.11
CA LEU A 798 24.57 13.86 22.29
C LEU A 798 26.04 13.95 22.61
N ASP A 799 26.45 14.99 23.28
CA ASP A 799 27.83 15.31 23.68
C ASP A 799 27.83 16.11 24.99
N GLY A 800 29.00 16.31 25.58
CA GLY A 800 29.19 17.07 26.80
C GLY A 800 30.58 17.71 26.86
N GLN A 801 30.76 18.63 27.83
CA GLN A 801 32.01 19.37 27.96
C GLN A 801 33.21 18.50 28.39
N ASP A 802 32.95 17.44 29.16
CA ASP A 802 33.98 16.57 29.74
C ASP A 802 33.85 15.15 29.18
N GLU A 803 33.92 15.00 27.85
CA GLU A 803 33.75 13.69 27.21
C GLU A 803 34.92 12.74 27.54
N ILE A 804 34.55 11.51 27.96
CA ILE A 804 35.46 10.40 28.11
C ILE A 804 35.23 9.42 26.99
N GLN A 805 36.22 9.26 26.09
CA GLN A 805 36.17 8.22 25.08
C GLN A 805 36.43 6.86 25.71
N VAL A 806 35.52 5.91 25.57
CA VAL A 806 35.69 4.55 26.07
C VAL A 806 36.44 3.74 25.02
N THR A 807 37.76 3.74 25.12
CA THR A 807 38.70 3.12 24.18
C THR A 807 39.33 1.84 24.72
N GLY A 808 40.09 1.12 23.87
CA GLY A 808 40.79 -0.12 24.21
C GLY A 808 39.92 -1.35 24.15
N GLY A 809 40.45 -2.49 24.55
CA GLY A 809 39.82 -3.80 24.35
C GLY A 809 38.45 -3.97 25.04
N TRP A 810 37.61 -4.71 24.41
CA TRP A 810 36.28 -5.14 24.91
C TRP A 810 36.24 -6.68 24.99
N ASP A 811 35.74 -7.20 26.09
CA ASP A 811 35.45 -8.63 26.24
C ASP A 811 34.07 -8.92 25.68
N LEU A 812 33.95 -9.97 24.85
CA LEU A 812 32.73 -10.35 24.20
C LEU A 812 32.26 -11.72 24.66
N LYS A 813 30.97 -11.81 24.96
CA LYS A 813 30.26 -13.09 25.05
C LYS A 813 29.33 -13.18 23.83
N MET A 814 29.59 -14.12 22.96
CA MET A 814 28.86 -14.36 21.72
C MET A 814 27.87 -15.49 21.94
N HIS A 815 26.58 -15.25 21.69
CA HIS A 815 25.52 -16.24 21.70
C HIS A 815 24.89 -16.33 20.32
N HIS A 816 25.25 -17.35 19.57
CA HIS A 816 24.70 -17.61 18.24
C HIS A 816 23.37 -18.34 18.38
N THR A 817 22.31 -17.83 17.78
CA THR A 817 20.94 -18.30 17.97
C THR A 817 20.70 -19.66 17.32
N TRP A 818 21.29 -19.90 16.15
CA TRP A 818 21.10 -21.16 15.42
C TRP A 818 22.33 -21.49 14.56
N PRO A 819 22.98 -22.69 14.75
CA PRO A 819 22.79 -23.58 15.91
C PRO A 819 23.14 -22.87 17.22
N ASP A 820 22.41 -23.19 18.28
CA ASP A 820 22.66 -22.60 19.59
C ASP A 820 24.09 -22.90 20.06
N SER A 821 24.86 -21.85 20.25
CA SER A 821 26.24 -21.96 20.70
C SER A 821 26.72 -20.67 21.37
N THR A 822 27.57 -20.83 22.38
CA THR A 822 28.12 -19.68 23.12
C THR A 822 29.63 -19.80 23.23
N TRP A 823 30.33 -18.68 22.97
CA TRP A 823 31.78 -18.59 23.17
C TRP A 823 32.18 -17.18 23.59
N THR A 824 33.44 -17.00 23.96
CA THR A 824 34.01 -15.71 24.30
C THR A 824 35.00 -15.28 23.24
N ALA A 825 35.12 -13.98 23.05
CA ALA A 825 36.06 -13.35 22.16
C ALA A 825 36.53 -12.01 22.78
N SER A 826 37.48 -11.32 22.14
CA SER A 826 37.84 -9.95 22.48
C SER A 826 38.08 -9.13 21.24
N LEU A 827 37.83 -7.83 21.32
CA LEU A 827 38.13 -6.86 20.27
C LEU A 827 38.97 -5.72 20.85
N ASP A 828 40.13 -5.46 20.29
CA ASP A 828 40.94 -4.30 20.68
C ASP A 828 40.31 -2.97 20.28
N VAL A 829 39.58 -2.97 19.15
CA VAL A 829 38.88 -1.80 18.58
C VAL A 829 37.50 -2.21 18.11
N LEU A 830 36.51 -1.42 18.47
CA LEU A 830 35.15 -1.60 17.98
C LEU A 830 35.09 -1.38 16.47
N GLN A 831 34.42 -2.28 15.75
CA GLN A 831 34.25 -2.23 14.31
C GLN A 831 32.99 -2.95 13.85
N ASP A 832 32.55 -2.65 12.67
CA ASP A 832 31.42 -3.34 12.06
C ASP A 832 31.79 -4.79 11.71
N PHE A 833 31.04 -5.76 12.18
CA PHE A 833 31.29 -7.18 11.93
C PHE A 833 31.27 -7.53 10.45
N LYS A 834 30.47 -6.85 9.64
CA LYS A 834 30.41 -7.12 8.18
C LYS A 834 31.73 -6.88 7.48
N ASP A 835 32.58 -5.97 8.01
CA ASP A 835 33.84 -5.57 7.41
C ASP A 835 35.03 -6.38 7.94
N MET A 836 34.76 -7.26 8.93
CA MET A 836 35.82 -8.11 9.51
C MET A 836 36.20 -9.25 8.57
N LYS A 837 37.49 -9.56 8.51
CA LYS A 837 38.02 -10.71 7.75
C LYS A 837 37.66 -12.04 8.40
N ASP A 838 37.56 -12.05 9.73
CA ASP A 838 37.14 -13.22 10.49
C ASP A 838 35.66 -13.51 10.21
N THR A 839 35.42 -14.66 9.61
CA THR A 839 34.09 -15.12 9.24
C THR A 839 33.19 -15.44 10.43
N THR A 840 33.77 -15.71 11.60
CA THR A 840 33.02 -15.96 12.84
C THR A 840 32.25 -14.72 13.26
N PHE A 841 32.83 -13.54 13.11
CA PHE A 841 32.12 -12.28 13.33
C PHE A 841 31.25 -11.89 12.14
N ARG A 842 31.80 -11.92 10.93
CA ARG A 842 31.10 -11.45 9.73
C ARG A 842 29.78 -12.18 9.47
N ASN A 843 29.74 -13.49 9.77
CA ASN A 843 28.57 -14.33 9.58
C ASN A 843 27.76 -14.52 10.87
N PHE A 844 28.03 -13.74 11.92
CA PHE A 844 27.37 -13.91 13.22
C PHE A 844 25.88 -13.56 13.14
N MET A 845 25.06 -14.34 13.82
CA MET A 845 23.64 -14.18 14.01
C MET A 845 23.26 -14.48 15.44
N GLY A 846 22.79 -13.51 16.19
CA GLY A 846 22.41 -13.69 17.57
C GLY A 846 22.67 -12.48 18.45
N GLU A 847 23.00 -12.73 19.70
CA GLU A 847 23.28 -11.71 20.72
C GLU A 847 24.78 -11.68 21.08
N VAL A 848 25.35 -10.51 21.09
CA VAL A 848 26.72 -10.29 21.53
C VAL A 848 26.73 -9.29 22.69
N THR A 849 27.26 -9.72 23.85
CA THR A 849 27.44 -8.86 25.03
C THR A 849 28.87 -8.38 25.06
N TYR A 850 29.05 -7.08 24.91
CA TYR A 850 30.32 -6.37 25.06
C TYR A 850 30.45 -5.93 26.51
N THR A 851 31.56 -6.26 27.15
CA THR A 851 31.88 -5.88 28.55
C THR A 851 33.13 -5.02 28.59
N LYS A 852 33.06 -3.93 29.34
CA LYS A 852 34.17 -3.01 29.51
C LYS A 852 34.20 -2.46 30.92
N THR A 853 35.38 -2.52 31.54
CA THR A 853 35.64 -1.83 32.81
C THR A 853 36.24 -0.46 32.54
N VAL A 854 35.65 0.57 33.18
CA VAL A 854 36.10 1.98 33.08
C VAL A 854 36.36 2.50 34.49
N THR A 855 37.58 2.98 34.75
CA THR A 855 37.91 3.59 36.01
C THR A 855 37.65 5.08 35.98
N LEU A 856 36.79 5.56 36.88
CA LEU A 856 36.36 6.96 36.93
C LEU A 856 36.81 7.65 38.20
N SER A 857 37.21 8.93 38.07
CA SER A 857 37.56 9.81 39.16
C SER A 857 36.93 11.20 38.97
N GLY A 858 36.64 11.91 40.03
CA GLY A 858 36.05 13.25 39.95
C GLY A 858 34.55 13.24 39.69
N LYS A 859 34.06 14.15 38.84
CA LYS A 859 32.65 14.28 38.48
C LYS A 859 32.24 13.10 37.62
N LEU A 860 31.17 12.42 38.01
CA LEU A 860 30.69 11.24 37.32
C LEU A 860 29.84 11.66 36.08
N PRO A 861 30.04 11.02 34.92
CA PRO A 861 29.19 11.18 33.75
C PRO A 861 27.73 10.82 34.02
N LYS A 862 26.83 11.45 33.27
CA LYS A 862 25.38 11.21 33.37
C LYS A 862 24.85 10.48 32.17
N PHE A 863 25.55 10.52 31.05
CA PHE A 863 25.11 9.97 29.79
C PHE A 863 26.15 9.03 29.19
N LEU A 864 25.66 7.97 28.56
CA LEU A 864 26.43 7.05 27.76
C LEU A 864 25.92 7.12 26.33
N ASN A 865 26.78 7.45 25.40
CA ASN A 865 26.48 7.42 23.98
C ASN A 865 27.29 6.30 23.33
N LEU A 866 26.61 5.32 22.74
CA LEU A 866 27.22 4.16 22.09
C LEU A 866 27.71 4.45 20.67
N GLY A 867 27.39 5.65 20.13
CA GLY A 867 27.65 5.93 18.74
C GLY A 867 26.78 5.03 17.83
N LYS A 868 27.40 4.42 16.84
CA LYS A 868 26.72 3.53 15.90
C LYS A 868 26.62 2.10 16.45
N VAL A 869 25.41 1.56 16.42
CA VAL A 869 25.07 0.17 16.80
C VAL A 869 24.16 -0.43 15.73
N ALA A 870 24.37 -1.67 15.37
CA ALA A 870 23.53 -2.43 14.47
C ALA A 870 23.18 -3.81 15.06
N ASP A 871 21.94 -4.03 15.55
CA ASP A 871 20.71 -3.22 15.45
C ASP A 871 20.18 -2.78 16.83
N ILE A 872 19.61 -3.74 17.58
CA ILE A 872 19.00 -3.50 18.90
C ILE A 872 20.06 -3.59 19.98
N CYS A 873 20.03 -2.69 20.94
CA CYS A 873 20.98 -2.73 22.04
C CYS A 873 20.31 -2.53 23.41
N GLU A 874 20.79 -3.31 24.37
CA GLU A 874 20.49 -3.19 25.80
C GLU A 874 21.75 -2.84 26.57
N VAL A 875 21.62 -2.00 27.60
CA VAL A 875 22.76 -1.52 28.38
C VAL A 875 22.56 -1.77 29.86
N TRP A 876 23.61 -2.24 30.52
CA TRP A 876 23.72 -2.30 31.96
C TRP A 876 24.98 -1.57 32.44
N VAL A 877 24.86 -0.90 33.56
CA VAL A 877 26.00 -0.24 34.25
C VAL A 877 26.05 -0.78 35.68
N ASN A 878 27.14 -1.41 36.02
CA ASN A 878 27.31 -2.06 37.32
C ASN A 878 26.18 -3.06 37.63
N GLY A 879 25.74 -3.81 36.63
CA GLY A 879 24.66 -4.81 36.74
C GLY A 879 23.24 -4.21 36.81
N LYS A 880 23.09 -2.88 36.74
CA LYS A 880 21.79 -2.20 36.73
C LYS A 880 21.38 -1.84 35.31
N PRO A 881 20.15 -2.13 34.88
CA PRO A 881 19.71 -1.83 33.52
C PRO A 881 19.60 -0.31 33.27
N ALA A 882 20.17 0.17 32.17
CA ALA A 882 20.05 1.53 31.68
C ALA A 882 18.94 1.63 30.60
N GLY A 883 18.58 0.54 29.94
CA GLY A 883 17.45 0.45 29.01
C GLY A 883 17.75 -0.26 27.70
N VAL A 884 16.73 -0.28 26.83
CA VAL A 884 16.77 -0.89 25.50
C VAL A 884 16.54 0.19 24.44
N LYS A 885 17.37 0.21 23.42
CA LYS A 885 17.20 1.06 22.22
C LYS A 885 17.11 0.17 20.99
N TRP A 886 16.06 0.35 20.20
CA TRP A 886 15.83 -0.44 19.00
C TRP A 886 15.65 0.43 17.74
N PHE A 887 15.65 1.75 17.90
CA PHE A 887 15.69 2.77 16.83
C PHE A 887 16.34 4.06 17.33
N GLY A 888 16.70 4.94 16.42
CA GLY A 888 17.18 6.29 16.70
C GLY A 888 18.58 6.35 17.35
N GLU A 889 18.83 7.39 18.11
CA GLU A 889 20.12 7.62 18.77
C GLU A 889 20.33 6.67 19.94
N ARG A 890 21.53 6.13 20.06
CA ARG A 890 21.89 5.13 21.07
C ARG A 890 22.48 5.80 22.32
N VAL A 891 21.77 6.79 22.86
CA VAL A 891 22.15 7.56 24.07
C VAL A 891 21.32 7.12 25.26
N TYR A 892 21.97 6.91 26.41
CA TYR A 892 21.35 6.44 27.66
C TYR A 892 21.59 7.43 28.79
N ASP A 893 20.56 7.74 29.57
CA ASP A 893 20.71 8.42 30.86
C ASP A 893 21.15 7.38 31.89
N ILE A 894 22.37 7.50 32.35
CA ILE A 894 22.99 6.63 33.33
C ILE A 894 23.23 7.34 34.68
N THR A 895 22.49 8.44 34.94
CA THR A 895 22.58 9.21 36.16
C THR A 895 22.39 8.30 37.39
N GLY A 896 23.36 8.31 38.29
CA GLY A 896 23.32 7.50 39.52
C GLY A 896 23.62 6.02 39.35
N LEU A 897 24.03 5.57 38.15
CA LEU A 897 24.46 4.19 37.92
C LEU A 897 25.99 4.02 38.08
N LEU A 898 26.76 5.10 37.86
CA LEU A 898 28.20 5.12 38.01
C LEU A 898 28.65 5.46 39.43
N ARG A 899 29.88 5.02 39.78
CA ARG A 899 30.54 5.29 41.08
C ARG A 899 32.02 5.69 40.86
N PRO A 900 32.68 6.35 41.83
CA PRO A 900 34.11 6.53 41.78
C PRO A 900 34.85 5.17 41.79
N GLY A 901 35.95 5.06 41.05
CA GLY A 901 36.68 3.81 40.84
C GLY A 901 36.14 3.02 39.62
N ASP A 902 36.26 1.72 39.71
CA ASP A 902 35.92 0.81 38.59
C ASP A 902 34.42 0.64 38.41
N ASN A 903 33.99 0.79 37.15
CA ASN A 903 32.62 0.62 36.71
C ASN A 903 32.59 -0.34 35.51
N THR A 904 31.67 -1.27 35.53
CA THR A 904 31.43 -2.21 34.44
C THR A 904 30.28 -1.71 33.57
N ILE A 905 30.54 -1.56 32.28
CA ILE A 905 29.53 -1.27 31.25
C ILE A 905 29.36 -2.53 30.44
N GLU A 906 28.11 -2.99 30.32
CA GLU A 906 27.75 -4.13 29.50
C GLU A 906 26.77 -3.65 28.45
N VAL A 907 27.03 -3.98 27.17
CA VAL A 907 26.21 -3.64 26.01
C VAL A 907 25.88 -4.92 25.27
N LYS A 908 24.62 -5.36 25.33
CA LYS A 908 24.13 -6.49 24.54
C LYS A 908 23.59 -5.97 23.22
N VAL A 909 24.08 -6.48 22.11
CA VAL A 909 23.64 -6.13 20.75
C VAL A 909 23.05 -7.37 20.10
N THR A 910 21.83 -7.24 19.57
CA THR A 910 21.17 -8.27 18.78
C THR A 910 21.32 -7.95 17.30
N THR A 911 21.87 -8.89 16.53
CA THR A 911 22.19 -8.74 15.10
C THR A 911 21.12 -9.37 14.22
N LEU A 912 21.07 -8.99 12.93
CA LEU A 912 20.14 -9.57 11.95
C LEU A 912 20.64 -10.92 11.43
N MET A 913 19.70 -11.72 10.89
CA MET A 913 19.95 -13.06 10.36
C MET A 913 20.73 -13.09 9.04
N GLY A 914 20.60 -12.05 8.22
CA GLY A 914 21.02 -12.05 6.82
C GLY A 914 22.44 -12.45 6.57
N ASN A 915 23.38 -12.07 7.43
CA ASN A 915 24.79 -12.41 7.29
C ASN A 915 25.06 -13.90 7.46
N TYR A 916 24.40 -14.54 8.43
CA TYR A 916 24.49 -16.00 8.61
C TYR A 916 23.85 -16.77 7.47
N MET A 917 22.71 -16.30 6.96
CA MET A 917 22.01 -16.92 5.83
C MET A 917 22.89 -17.01 4.56
N GLN A 918 23.92 -16.17 4.42
CA GLN A 918 24.91 -16.27 3.35
C GLN A 918 25.70 -17.59 3.38
N THR A 919 25.85 -18.20 4.54
CA THR A 919 26.63 -19.42 4.75
C THR A 919 25.87 -20.70 4.40
N LEU A 920 24.53 -20.64 4.42
CA LEU A 920 23.64 -21.80 4.27
C LEU A 920 23.41 -22.13 2.78
N LYS A 921 24.46 -22.59 2.10
CA LYS A 921 24.45 -22.79 0.64
C LYS A 921 23.45 -23.82 0.14
N ASP A 922 23.12 -24.82 0.94
CA ASP A 922 22.18 -25.89 0.57
C ASP A 922 20.75 -25.62 1.04
N ASN A 923 20.57 -24.61 1.90
CA ASN A 923 19.26 -24.24 2.43
C ASN A 923 18.42 -23.49 1.39
N LYS A 924 17.19 -23.94 1.17
CA LYS A 924 16.31 -23.42 0.11
C LYS A 924 15.87 -21.96 0.35
N ALA A 925 15.57 -21.60 1.60
CA ALA A 925 15.21 -20.24 1.95
C ALA A 925 16.39 -19.27 1.78
N ALA A 926 17.58 -19.67 2.23
CA ALA A 926 18.81 -18.90 2.04
C ALA A 926 19.13 -18.72 0.54
N GLN A 927 19.02 -19.78 -0.25
CA GLN A 927 19.21 -19.71 -1.71
C GLN A 927 18.21 -18.75 -2.37
N ARG A 928 16.93 -18.84 -2.00
CA ARG A 928 15.86 -18.05 -2.62
C ARG A 928 15.98 -16.57 -2.30
N PHE A 929 16.22 -16.21 -1.02
CA PHE A 929 16.07 -14.84 -0.54
C PHE A 929 17.39 -14.10 -0.34
N VAL A 930 18.51 -14.80 -0.24
CA VAL A 930 19.81 -14.17 0.07
C VAL A 930 20.83 -14.44 -1.04
N ILE A 931 21.17 -15.71 -1.28
CA ILE A 931 22.33 -16.08 -2.10
C ILE A 931 22.11 -15.78 -3.59
N LYS A 932 21.01 -16.30 -4.18
CA LYS A 932 20.67 -16.05 -5.60
C LYS A 932 20.34 -14.59 -5.88
N ARG A 933 19.86 -13.87 -4.88
CA ARG A 933 19.58 -12.43 -4.95
C ARG A 933 20.82 -11.57 -4.68
N LYS A 934 21.95 -12.18 -4.36
CA LYS A 934 23.21 -11.47 -4.05
C LYS A 934 23.02 -10.37 -3.01
N GLN A 935 22.26 -10.67 -1.95
CA GLN A 935 22.05 -9.71 -0.86
C GLN A 935 23.42 -9.32 -0.26
N PRO A 936 23.68 -8.04 0.01
CA PRO A 936 24.91 -7.61 0.65
C PRO A 936 24.95 -8.07 2.12
N TYR A 937 26.15 -8.16 2.69
CA TYR A 937 26.30 -8.22 4.14
C TYR A 937 25.77 -6.93 4.77
N VAL A 938 25.03 -7.06 5.86
CA VAL A 938 24.49 -5.94 6.62
C VAL A 938 25.36 -5.62 7.85
N SER A 939 25.35 -4.37 8.29
CA SER A 939 26.07 -3.95 9.50
C SER A 939 25.62 -4.77 10.70
N ALA A 940 26.56 -5.10 11.59
CA ALA A 940 26.31 -5.88 12.79
C ALA A 940 27.26 -5.51 13.93
N GLY A 941 26.74 -5.49 15.15
CA GLY A 941 27.52 -5.27 16.36
C GLY A 941 27.60 -3.83 16.83
N LEU A 942 28.41 -3.60 17.87
CA LEU A 942 28.76 -2.28 18.42
C LEU A 942 29.92 -1.69 17.64
N ILE A 943 29.66 -0.59 16.94
CA ILE A 943 30.61 0.04 16.04
C ILE A 943 31.28 1.27 16.70
N GLY A 944 30.56 1.96 17.58
CA GLY A 944 31.03 3.11 18.32
C GLY A 944 31.08 4.41 17.50
N PRO A 945 31.86 5.44 17.91
CA PRO A 945 32.64 5.49 19.14
C PRO A 945 31.76 5.56 20.40
N VAL A 946 32.18 4.90 21.48
CA VAL A 946 31.48 4.92 22.77
C VAL A 946 32.01 6.05 23.62
N LYS A 947 31.12 6.87 24.20
CA LYS A 947 31.46 8.06 24.98
C LYS A 947 30.66 8.14 26.28
N LEU A 948 31.29 8.70 27.30
CA LEU A 948 30.65 9.09 28.57
C LEU A 948 30.79 10.61 28.76
N TYR A 949 29.76 11.31 29.23
CA TYR A 949 29.80 12.76 29.49
C TYR A 949 28.80 13.22 30.55
#